data_eef65fabfc61e16603a1a95fb42df4c5
#
_entry.id   eef65fabfc61e16603a1a95fb42df4c5
#
_cell.length_a   1.000
_cell.length_b   1.000
_cell.length_c   1.000
_cell.angle_alpha   90.00
_cell.angle_beta   90.00
_cell.angle_gamma   90.00
#
_symmetry.space_group_name_H-M   'P 1'
#
loop_
_entity.id
_entity.type
_entity.pdbx_description
1 polymer ?
#
loop_
_entity_poly.entity_id
_entity_poly.type
_entity_poly.pdbx_seq_one_letter_code
_entity_poly.pdbx_strand_id
1 'polypeptide(L)'
;MKNCLTIIALVYSISFLAQTQNVRGKVMDSETNYPLAGAKVEIDLKNENGVNYRAVTDAEGAFTINTVPVGKYSLTTRFMQYEPKTQTIELNSGKELILAILLQESVTNKDEVVVNGRKKGEIINELAVISAQQFSVEETNRYPGSRMDPARMASNFAGVQGADDSRNDIIIRGNSPLGVVWRVEGIDIPNPNHFAIAGSSGGPVSVLNNKILGNSDFIMSAFPAEYGNSVSGVFDLKLRSGNDQRHEFTGQFGLLGTEFLAEGPLNKKGNASFLMMGRYSTLSLFQTFGIKLGTDAIPTYGDLAFKFNFKLRKGGNLSLWGMGGKSRISIMISEKTEYTTDLYGEGDRDQYFGTSMAVSGLNYKKAINEKTFVSSTLAYSQEVQQANHDYLQRSLTINGGDTTIQIDSIYPLMAYTFKTQKISSYTALNHKINKQHLVKFGYNADLFLMNMHDSALVDYYTPNVFFTRWNYEGSCVLIQPFIQWKWRMTDNTDFTAGIHSQYFSMSNSLSPAELRLGFKHKLSGNQSVFAGAGMHSQAQPLYTYVDNRKGAGNFFNKGMDFTKSLHSGVGYEKFFTKGFSVRTEAYYQYLYNIPVTIAPSSFSMINMGSGFTRIFADSLENTGTGYNYGLELTVQKYFDKSFFFLFSGTLYDSKYTGSDGVLRNTSYNGSYVANLLAGKEFKLGKRNILGIGTKVTTAGGKRYGLVDLVKTNAEKDLIYRDSMFNELQFKDYFRMDLKISWRMNAKAMTHEIGLDLVNILNTKNLLSLAYAPSLDPAVVNSPNYQPVSEKTQLGFLPIFYYKIDFRAGGKPR
;
A
#
# COMPACT_ATOMS: atom_id res chain seq x y z
N MET A 1 -38.91 -8.00 18.99
CA MET A 1 -39.50 -7.18 17.91
C MET A 1 -40.04 -5.80 18.31
N LYS A 2 -40.70 -5.61 19.48
CA LYS A 2 -41.20 -4.26 19.90
C LYS A 2 -40.07 -3.22 20.11
N ASN A 3 -38.91 -3.60 20.61
CA ASN A 3 -37.78 -2.67 20.87
C ASN A 3 -37.02 -2.23 19.60
N CYS A 4 -37.06 -3.02 18.51
CA CYS A 4 -36.48 -2.60 17.22
C CYS A 4 -37.35 -1.54 16.51
N LEU A 5 -38.68 -1.62 16.66
CA LEU A 5 -39.59 -0.64 16.09
C LEU A 5 -39.49 0.73 16.78
N THR A 6 -39.21 0.76 18.08
CA THR A 6 -39.02 2.01 18.84
C THR A 6 -37.73 2.73 18.43
N ILE A 7 -36.65 2.01 18.11
CA ILE A 7 -35.41 2.59 17.60
C ILE A 7 -35.62 3.16 16.20
N ILE A 8 -36.43 2.49 15.37
CA ILE A 8 -36.77 2.97 14.02
C ILE A 8 -37.66 4.21 14.07
N ALA A 9 -38.59 4.29 15.01
CA ALA A 9 -39.47 5.43 15.17
C ALA A 9 -38.78 6.69 15.74
N LEU A 10 -37.71 6.54 16.55
CA LEU A 10 -36.89 7.66 17.03
C LEU A 10 -36.05 8.31 15.93
N VAL A 11 -35.81 7.61 14.84
CA VAL A 11 -35.04 8.11 13.66
C VAL A 11 -35.94 8.97 12.74
N TYR A 12 -37.26 8.88 12.84
CA TYR A 12 -38.17 9.52 11.88
C TYR A 12 -38.64 10.94 12.26
N SER A 13 -38.38 11.43 13.48
CA SER A 13 -38.88 12.75 13.93
C SER A 13 -37.78 13.82 13.92
N ILE A 14 -37.27 14.27 12.75
CA ILE A 14 -36.41 15.47 12.67
C ILE A 14 -36.68 16.30 11.41
N SER A 15 -37.13 17.48 11.65
CA SER A 15 -37.25 18.73 10.88
C SER A 15 -36.65 18.89 9.48
N PHE A 16 -37.45 19.49 8.59
CA PHE A 16 -37.20 19.82 7.16
C PHE A 16 -36.26 21.03 6.93
N LEU A 17 -35.10 21.09 7.55
CA LEU A 17 -34.07 22.07 7.17
C LEU A 17 -33.05 21.45 6.22
N ALA A 18 -32.75 22.15 5.13
CA ALA A 18 -31.67 21.76 4.21
C ALA A 18 -30.35 21.66 5.02
N GLN A 19 -29.68 20.52 4.93
CA GLN A 19 -28.42 20.32 5.63
C GLN A 19 -27.31 21.03 4.88
N THR A 20 -26.54 21.84 5.56
CA THR A 20 -25.42 22.59 5.00
C THR A 20 -24.14 22.27 5.74
N GLN A 21 -23.01 22.46 5.06
CA GLN A 21 -21.66 22.29 5.60
C GLN A 21 -20.75 23.40 5.11
N ASN A 22 -19.65 23.64 5.81
CA ASN A 22 -18.61 24.57 5.36
C ASN A 22 -17.58 23.85 4.50
N VAL A 23 -17.07 24.57 3.50
CA VAL A 23 -15.90 24.19 2.70
C VAL A 23 -14.79 25.19 3.02
N ARG A 24 -13.68 24.68 3.54
CA ARG A 24 -12.52 25.49 3.91
C ARG A 24 -11.26 24.95 3.25
N GLY A 25 -10.25 25.77 3.15
CA GLY A 25 -8.96 25.28 2.66
C GLY A 25 -7.93 26.37 2.50
N LYS A 26 -6.83 25.97 1.87
CA LYS A 26 -5.75 26.88 1.45
C LYS A 26 -5.45 26.69 -0.02
N VAL A 27 -5.13 27.80 -0.68
CA VAL A 27 -4.62 27.81 -2.06
C VAL A 27 -3.14 28.20 -2.01
N MET A 28 -2.29 27.37 -2.61
CA MET A 28 -0.83 27.52 -2.56
C MET A 28 -0.21 27.24 -3.93
N ASP A 29 0.99 27.79 -4.16
CA ASP A 29 1.84 27.41 -5.29
C ASP A 29 2.26 25.94 -5.19
N SER A 30 2.16 25.19 -6.26
CA SER A 30 2.41 23.72 -6.27
C SER A 30 3.89 23.35 -6.04
N GLU A 31 4.82 24.23 -6.41
CA GLU A 31 6.27 23.99 -6.35
C GLU A 31 6.89 24.45 -5.03
N THR A 32 6.40 25.59 -4.49
CA THR A 32 6.98 26.24 -3.30
C THR A 32 6.07 26.21 -2.08
N ASN A 33 4.83 25.71 -2.22
CA ASN A 33 3.80 25.79 -1.16
C ASN A 33 3.58 27.21 -0.59
N TYR A 34 3.99 28.24 -1.34
CA TYR A 34 3.77 29.62 -0.97
C TYR A 34 2.28 29.97 -1.04
N PRO A 35 1.69 30.62 -0.03
CA PRO A 35 0.28 30.96 -0.03
C PRO A 35 -0.09 31.96 -1.14
N LEU A 36 -1.19 31.72 -1.84
CA LEU A 36 -1.68 32.57 -2.91
C LEU A 36 -2.86 33.42 -2.39
N ALA A 37 -2.56 34.65 -2.00
CA ALA A 37 -3.56 35.62 -1.54
C ALA A 37 -4.33 36.21 -2.73
N GLY A 38 -5.66 36.33 -2.61
CA GLY A 38 -6.53 36.85 -3.68
C GLY A 38 -6.97 35.81 -4.71
N ALA A 39 -6.69 34.51 -4.51
CA ALA A 39 -7.20 33.45 -5.36
C ALA A 39 -8.72 33.31 -5.21
N LYS A 40 -9.42 33.17 -6.34
CA LYS A 40 -10.88 33.01 -6.38
C LYS A 40 -11.23 31.53 -6.34
N VAL A 41 -12.06 31.13 -5.39
CA VAL A 41 -12.56 29.76 -5.19
C VAL A 41 -14.08 29.77 -5.36
N GLU A 42 -14.61 28.94 -6.26
CA GLU A 42 -16.03 28.94 -6.63
C GLU A 42 -16.55 27.52 -6.75
N ILE A 43 -17.75 27.28 -6.17
CA ILE A 43 -18.48 26.02 -6.31
C ILE A 43 -19.53 26.17 -7.39
N ASP A 44 -19.54 25.29 -8.38
CA ASP A 44 -20.55 25.26 -9.43
C ASP A 44 -21.87 24.67 -8.89
N LEU A 45 -22.60 25.54 -8.19
CA LEU A 45 -23.93 25.24 -7.66
C LEU A 45 -24.88 26.34 -8.14
N LYS A 46 -25.68 26.00 -9.15
CA LYS A 46 -26.78 26.85 -9.60
C LYS A 46 -27.95 26.71 -8.60
N ASN A 47 -28.15 27.74 -7.82
CA ASN A 47 -29.26 27.80 -6.89
C ASN A 47 -30.43 28.59 -7.50
N GLU A 48 -31.66 28.13 -7.31
CA GLU A 48 -32.88 28.83 -7.74
C GLU A 48 -33.00 30.25 -7.13
N ASN A 49 -32.25 30.52 -6.04
CA ASN A 49 -32.24 31.80 -5.32
C ASN A 49 -31.02 32.70 -5.65
N GLY A 50 -30.25 32.42 -6.68
CA GLY A 50 -29.13 33.29 -7.14
C GLY A 50 -27.94 33.38 -6.18
N VAL A 51 -27.83 32.50 -5.17
CA VAL A 51 -26.69 32.48 -4.24
C VAL A 51 -25.46 31.88 -4.91
N ASN A 52 -24.39 32.66 -5.00
CA ASN A 52 -23.09 32.20 -5.51
C ASN A 52 -22.22 31.74 -4.34
N TYR A 53 -21.82 30.46 -4.34
CA TYR A 53 -20.91 29.90 -3.34
C TYR A 53 -19.45 30.15 -3.76
N ARG A 54 -18.88 31.27 -3.33
CA ARG A 54 -17.54 31.71 -3.68
C ARG A 54 -16.80 32.33 -2.50
N ALA A 55 -15.48 32.26 -2.54
CA ALA A 55 -14.59 32.94 -1.61
C ALA A 55 -13.35 33.46 -2.33
N VAL A 56 -12.67 34.41 -1.70
CA VAL A 56 -11.35 34.89 -2.10
C VAL A 56 -10.41 34.56 -0.95
N THR A 57 -9.19 34.10 -1.27
CA THR A 57 -8.21 33.76 -0.25
C THR A 57 -7.61 34.97 0.43
N ASP A 58 -7.36 34.85 1.72
CA ASP A 58 -6.65 35.85 2.56
C ASP A 58 -5.13 35.84 2.33
N ALA A 59 -4.38 36.63 3.13
CA ALA A 59 -2.93 36.74 3.06
C ALA A 59 -2.21 35.39 3.30
N GLU A 60 -2.80 34.51 4.06
CA GLU A 60 -2.31 33.13 4.33
C GLU A 60 -2.78 32.10 3.31
N GLY A 61 -3.42 32.54 2.22
CA GLY A 61 -4.00 31.69 1.18
C GLY A 61 -5.25 30.92 1.63
N ALA A 62 -5.81 31.24 2.80
CA ALA A 62 -6.95 30.52 3.36
C ALA A 62 -8.28 31.05 2.80
N PHE A 63 -9.26 30.16 2.64
CA PHE A 63 -10.63 30.49 2.23
C PHE A 63 -11.66 29.73 3.03
N THR A 64 -12.88 30.27 3.10
CA THR A 64 -14.06 29.62 3.70
C THR A 64 -15.29 29.96 2.88
N ILE A 65 -16.04 28.92 2.48
CA ILE A 65 -17.36 29.02 1.87
C ILE A 65 -18.35 28.39 2.85
N ASN A 66 -19.23 29.22 3.43
CA ASN A 66 -20.15 28.79 4.46
C ASN A 66 -21.48 28.26 3.90
N THR A 67 -22.16 27.41 4.67
CA THR A 67 -23.55 26.99 4.45
C THR A 67 -23.81 26.37 3.07
N VAL A 68 -22.84 25.65 2.50
CA VAL A 68 -23.01 24.91 1.25
C VAL A 68 -23.91 23.71 1.51
N PRO A 69 -24.97 23.46 0.73
CA PRO A 69 -25.82 22.28 0.86
C PRO A 69 -25.00 20.99 0.76
N VAL A 70 -25.41 19.96 1.50
CA VAL A 70 -24.80 18.63 1.41
C VAL A 70 -25.02 18.04 0.02
N GLY A 71 -23.94 17.53 -0.60
CA GLY A 71 -23.97 16.98 -1.95
C GLY A 71 -22.61 16.91 -2.61
N LYS A 72 -22.63 16.65 -3.92
CA LYS A 72 -21.43 16.61 -4.75
C LYS A 72 -21.41 17.78 -5.74
N TYR A 73 -20.29 18.47 -5.77
CA TYR A 73 -20.12 19.71 -6.54
C TYR A 73 -18.76 19.72 -7.26
N SER A 74 -18.65 20.60 -8.24
CA SER A 74 -17.41 20.99 -8.86
C SER A 74 -16.91 22.28 -8.21
N LEU A 75 -15.68 22.28 -7.72
CA LEU A 75 -15.02 23.45 -7.16
C LEU A 75 -13.91 23.87 -8.12
N THR A 76 -13.96 25.14 -8.55
CA THR A 76 -12.96 25.75 -9.45
C THR A 76 -12.17 26.81 -8.69
N THR A 77 -10.86 26.77 -8.80
CA THR A 77 -9.94 27.75 -8.22
C THR A 77 -9.17 28.44 -9.33
N ARG A 78 -9.09 29.78 -9.28
CA ARG A 78 -8.39 30.62 -10.27
C ARG A 78 -7.53 31.65 -9.55
N PHE A 79 -6.33 31.84 -10.08
CA PHE A 79 -5.44 32.91 -9.66
C PHE A 79 -4.69 33.48 -10.89
N MET A 80 -4.39 34.77 -10.89
CA MET A 80 -3.73 35.44 -12.02
C MET A 80 -2.33 34.83 -12.25
N GLN A 81 -1.97 34.53 -13.50
CA GLN A 81 -0.72 33.88 -13.89
C GLN A 81 -0.59 32.41 -13.46
N TYR A 82 -1.67 31.77 -13.01
CA TYR A 82 -1.70 30.35 -12.64
C TYR A 82 -2.71 29.58 -13.50
N GLU A 83 -2.41 28.31 -13.75
CA GLU A 83 -3.36 27.41 -14.42
C GLU A 83 -4.58 27.20 -13.50
N PRO A 84 -5.84 27.38 -14.01
CA PRO A 84 -7.04 27.16 -13.20
C PRO A 84 -7.20 25.68 -12.86
N LYS A 85 -7.59 25.38 -11.63
CA LYS A 85 -7.83 24.00 -11.17
C LYS A 85 -9.27 23.76 -10.82
N THR A 86 -9.85 22.70 -11.37
CA THR A 86 -11.20 22.24 -11.06
C THR A 86 -11.16 20.84 -10.46
N GLN A 87 -11.82 20.65 -9.31
CA GLN A 87 -11.91 19.36 -8.63
C GLN A 87 -13.33 19.06 -8.18
N THR A 88 -13.71 17.78 -8.11
CA THR A 88 -14.99 17.37 -7.51
C THR A 88 -14.83 17.28 -6.01
N ILE A 89 -15.81 17.80 -5.29
CA ILE A 89 -15.90 17.73 -3.84
C ILE A 89 -17.19 17.04 -3.43
N GLU A 90 -17.14 16.30 -2.32
CA GLU A 90 -18.30 15.67 -1.69
C GLU A 90 -18.49 16.21 -0.27
N LEU A 91 -19.66 16.74 0.01
CA LEU A 91 -20.04 17.30 1.30
C LEU A 91 -21.02 16.39 2.00
N ASN A 92 -20.66 15.93 3.18
CA ASN A 92 -21.48 15.14 4.10
C ASN A 92 -21.80 15.95 5.35
N SER A 93 -22.90 15.64 6.04
CA SER A 93 -23.35 16.44 7.19
C SER A 93 -22.50 16.24 8.46
N GLY A 94 -21.80 15.11 8.58
CA GLY A 94 -21.03 14.74 9.77
C GLY A 94 -19.73 15.50 9.97
N LYS A 95 -19.06 15.89 8.87
CA LYS A 95 -17.73 16.54 8.90
C LYS A 95 -17.61 17.69 7.91
N GLU A 96 -16.74 18.67 8.25
CA GLU A 96 -16.33 19.72 7.31
C GLU A 96 -15.42 19.16 6.20
N LEU A 97 -15.45 19.82 5.05
CA LEU A 97 -14.49 19.56 3.99
C LEU A 97 -13.36 20.58 4.08
N ILE A 98 -12.12 20.09 4.29
CA ILE A 98 -10.91 20.91 4.36
C ILE A 98 -10.01 20.52 3.18
N LEU A 99 -9.64 21.51 2.34
CA LEU A 99 -8.91 21.33 1.10
C LEU A 99 -7.54 21.99 1.13
N ALA A 100 -6.53 21.31 0.58
CA ALA A 100 -5.27 21.91 0.16
C ALA A 100 -5.26 21.96 -1.37
N ILE A 101 -5.30 23.16 -1.94
CA ILE A 101 -5.38 23.37 -3.38
C ILE A 101 -4.04 23.89 -3.87
N LEU A 102 -3.36 23.10 -4.67
CA LEU A 102 -2.09 23.46 -5.28
C LEU A 102 -2.34 23.95 -6.71
N LEU A 103 -1.90 25.16 -7.03
CA LEU A 103 -1.96 25.75 -8.37
C LEU A 103 -0.57 25.82 -8.98
N GLN A 104 -0.47 25.56 -10.27
CA GLN A 104 0.76 25.64 -11.04
C GLN A 104 0.87 27.01 -11.72
N GLU A 105 2.01 27.71 -11.56
CA GLU A 105 2.25 28.98 -12.24
C GLU A 105 2.36 28.78 -13.76
N SER A 106 1.76 29.64 -14.58
CA SER A 106 1.89 29.60 -16.05
C SER A 106 3.21 30.21 -16.50
N VAL A 107 3.89 29.59 -17.46
CA VAL A 107 5.12 30.10 -18.07
C VAL A 107 4.82 31.26 -19.02
N THR A 108 3.69 31.19 -19.74
CA THR A 108 3.25 32.24 -20.68
C THR A 108 2.26 33.17 -20.00
N ASN A 109 2.45 34.48 -20.16
CA ASN A 109 1.47 35.47 -19.71
C ASN A 109 0.24 35.40 -20.64
N LYS A 110 -0.78 34.62 -20.26
CA LYS A 110 -2.08 34.60 -20.94
C LYS A 110 -3.05 35.46 -20.15
N ASP A 111 -3.51 36.55 -20.77
CA ASP A 111 -4.58 37.38 -20.23
C ASP A 111 -5.95 36.67 -20.31
N GLU A 112 -6.06 35.59 -21.09
CA GLU A 112 -7.29 34.85 -21.31
C GLU A 112 -7.25 33.46 -20.69
N VAL A 113 -8.10 33.25 -19.69
CA VAL A 113 -8.25 31.98 -18.97
C VAL A 113 -9.05 31.02 -19.84
N VAL A 114 -8.37 30.21 -20.64
CA VAL A 114 -9.00 29.06 -21.29
C VAL A 114 -9.28 27.99 -20.21
N VAL A 115 -10.53 27.79 -19.85
CA VAL A 115 -10.97 26.73 -18.96
C VAL A 115 -10.80 25.40 -19.69
N ASN A 116 -9.63 24.79 -19.61
CA ASN A 116 -9.43 23.44 -20.03
C ASN A 116 -10.17 22.50 -19.05
N GLY A 117 -10.92 21.54 -19.60
CA GLY A 117 -11.75 20.63 -18.82
C GLY A 117 -11.01 19.90 -17.71
N ARG A 118 -11.76 19.52 -16.71
CA ARG A 118 -11.38 18.83 -15.46
C ARG A 118 -10.22 17.85 -15.62
N LYS A 119 -9.08 18.13 -14.96
CA LYS A 119 -8.04 17.15 -14.69
C LYS A 119 -8.31 16.54 -13.32
N LYS A 120 -8.88 15.34 -13.26
CA LYS A 120 -8.92 14.48 -12.08
C LYS A 120 -7.72 13.55 -12.12
N GLY A 121 -7.20 13.16 -10.94
CA GLY A 121 -6.09 12.21 -10.84
C GLY A 121 -4.71 12.81 -11.10
N GLU A 122 -4.55 14.15 -10.95
CA GLU A 122 -3.23 14.78 -11.04
C GLU A 122 -2.34 14.32 -9.89
N ILE A 123 -1.13 13.89 -10.24
CA ILE A 123 -0.07 13.49 -9.32
C ILE A 123 0.34 14.69 -8.47
N ILE A 124 0.61 14.46 -7.18
CA ILE A 124 1.02 15.52 -6.25
C ILE A 124 2.49 15.89 -6.47
N ASN A 125 3.34 14.89 -6.70
CA ASN A 125 4.75 15.12 -7.02
C ASN A 125 4.92 15.41 -8.51
N GLU A 126 4.99 16.68 -8.87
CA GLU A 126 5.15 17.14 -10.26
C GLU A 126 6.46 16.69 -10.95
N LEU A 127 7.41 16.13 -10.18
CA LEU A 127 8.66 15.57 -10.72
C LEU A 127 8.48 14.11 -11.19
N ALA A 128 7.38 13.46 -10.83
CA ALA A 128 7.01 12.12 -11.30
C ALA A 128 6.27 12.23 -12.65
N VAL A 129 7.00 12.15 -13.73
CA VAL A 129 6.47 12.41 -15.09
C VAL A 129 5.79 11.18 -15.70
N ILE A 130 6.29 9.98 -15.39
CA ILE A 130 5.84 8.70 -15.96
C ILE A 130 5.43 7.72 -14.87
N SER A 131 4.55 6.77 -15.21
CA SER A 131 4.18 5.61 -14.37
C SER A 131 3.73 5.98 -12.94
N ALA A 132 3.17 7.15 -12.73
CA ALA A 132 2.67 7.59 -11.44
C ALA A 132 1.15 7.73 -11.46
N GLN A 133 0.50 7.40 -10.35
CA GLN A 133 -0.93 7.46 -10.13
C GLN A 133 -1.22 8.18 -8.82
N GLN A 134 -2.18 9.09 -8.81
CA GLN A 134 -2.67 9.66 -7.57
C GLN A 134 -3.52 8.64 -6.83
N PHE A 135 -3.21 8.45 -5.58
CA PHE A 135 -3.97 7.63 -4.66
C PHE A 135 -5.02 8.50 -3.94
N SER A 136 -6.28 8.39 -4.37
CA SER A 136 -7.38 9.12 -3.76
C SER A 136 -8.06 8.29 -2.66
N VAL A 137 -8.10 8.85 -1.44
CA VAL A 137 -8.79 8.22 -0.30
C VAL A 137 -10.29 7.99 -0.59
N GLU A 138 -10.92 8.91 -1.32
CA GLU A 138 -12.33 8.80 -1.70
C GLU A 138 -12.58 7.61 -2.64
N GLU A 139 -11.71 7.39 -3.63
CA GLU A 139 -11.81 6.26 -4.55
C GLU A 139 -11.54 4.93 -3.86
N THR A 140 -10.54 4.87 -2.96
CA THR A 140 -10.25 3.66 -2.17
C THR A 140 -11.46 3.18 -1.38
N ASN A 141 -12.21 4.12 -0.80
CA ASN A 141 -13.41 3.78 -0.04
C ASN A 141 -14.56 3.26 -0.92
N ARG A 142 -14.57 3.59 -2.23
CA ARG A 142 -15.61 3.15 -3.18
C ARG A 142 -15.30 1.81 -3.83
N TYR A 143 -14.03 1.45 -4.00
CA TYR A 143 -13.64 0.26 -4.77
C TYR A 143 -13.97 -1.02 -4.01
N PRO A 144 -14.73 -1.97 -4.62
CA PRO A 144 -14.99 -3.28 -4.03
C PRO A 144 -13.68 -4.05 -3.80
N GLY A 145 -13.62 -4.82 -2.72
CA GLY A 145 -12.47 -5.66 -2.38
C GLY A 145 -11.21 -4.90 -1.95
N SER A 146 -11.22 -3.56 -1.89
CA SER A 146 -10.07 -2.76 -1.45
C SER A 146 -9.81 -2.86 0.06
N ARG A 147 -10.82 -3.23 0.85
CA ARG A 147 -10.72 -3.38 2.32
C ARG A 147 -10.14 -2.14 3.01
N MET A 148 -10.30 -0.95 2.42
CA MET A 148 -9.70 0.32 2.87
C MET A 148 -8.16 0.30 2.96
N ASP A 149 -7.51 -0.56 2.17
CA ASP A 149 -6.08 -0.82 2.16
C ASP A 149 -5.42 -0.19 0.93
N PRO A 150 -4.35 0.62 1.08
CA PRO A 150 -3.64 1.26 -0.02
C PRO A 150 -3.07 0.29 -1.07
N ALA A 151 -2.46 -0.83 -0.66
CA ALA A 151 -1.89 -1.79 -1.60
C ALA A 151 -2.97 -2.53 -2.38
N ARG A 152 -4.06 -2.94 -1.72
CA ARG A 152 -5.21 -3.57 -2.38
C ARG A 152 -5.92 -2.60 -3.34
N MET A 153 -5.91 -1.32 -3.04
CA MET A 153 -6.38 -0.31 -4.00
C MET A 153 -5.43 -0.20 -5.19
N ALA A 154 -4.11 -0.14 -4.95
CA ALA A 154 -3.11 -0.04 -6.00
C ALA A 154 -3.14 -1.25 -6.96
N SER A 155 -3.56 -2.44 -6.49
CA SER A 155 -3.72 -3.63 -7.34
C SER A 155 -4.80 -3.48 -8.43
N ASN A 156 -5.57 -2.37 -8.43
CA ASN A 156 -6.50 -2.06 -9.50
C ASN A 156 -5.87 -1.24 -10.64
N PHE A 157 -4.66 -0.74 -10.48
CA PHE A 157 -3.95 0.00 -11.52
C PHE A 157 -3.32 -0.94 -12.55
N ALA A 158 -3.18 -0.47 -13.78
CA ALA A 158 -2.42 -1.21 -14.79
C ALA A 158 -0.98 -1.40 -14.33
N GLY A 159 -0.37 -2.54 -14.64
CA GLY A 159 0.96 -2.91 -14.18
C GLY A 159 1.01 -3.51 -12.77
N VAL A 160 -0.11 -3.60 -12.05
CA VAL A 160 -0.13 -4.04 -10.65
C VAL A 160 -1.07 -5.23 -10.45
N GLN A 161 -0.57 -6.26 -9.77
CA GLN A 161 -1.32 -7.47 -9.41
C GLN A 161 -1.15 -7.77 -7.93
N GLY A 162 -2.21 -8.24 -7.25
CA GLY A 162 -2.08 -8.84 -5.91
C GLY A 162 -1.35 -10.17 -5.97
N ALA A 163 -0.44 -10.42 -5.05
CA ALA A 163 0.27 -11.69 -4.98
C ALA A 163 -0.59 -12.81 -4.38
N ASP A 164 -1.49 -12.47 -3.46
CA ASP A 164 -2.32 -13.40 -2.70
C ASP A 164 -3.56 -12.67 -2.14
N ASP A 165 -4.74 -13.33 -2.14
CA ASP A 165 -5.98 -12.73 -1.61
C ASP A 165 -5.97 -12.55 -0.10
N SER A 166 -5.20 -13.35 0.62
CA SER A 166 -5.07 -13.29 2.07
C SER A 166 -4.13 -12.16 2.52
N ARG A 167 -3.24 -11.70 1.65
CA ARG A 167 -2.22 -10.69 1.90
C ARG A 167 -2.38 -9.49 0.97
N ASN A 168 -1.68 -8.42 1.24
CA ASN A 168 -1.69 -7.22 0.42
C ASN A 168 -0.36 -6.95 -0.29
N ASP A 169 0.51 -7.96 -0.39
CA ASP A 169 1.71 -7.88 -1.25
C ASP A 169 1.29 -7.64 -2.70
N ILE A 170 1.96 -6.71 -3.36
CA ILE A 170 1.70 -6.38 -4.75
C ILE A 170 2.90 -6.66 -5.64
N ILE A 171 2.62 -7.21 -6.79
CA ILE A 171 3.56 -7.44 -7.89
C ILE A 171 3.41 -6.26 -8.85
N ILE A 172 4.50 -5.55 -9.12
CA ILE A 172 4.50 -4.39 -10.02
C ILE A 172 5.31 -4.75 -11.25
N ARG A 173 4.65 -4.85 -12.42
CA ARG A 173 5.32 -5.14 -13.70
C ARG A 173 6.17 -6.41 -13.66
N GLY A 174 5.71 -7.45 -12.94
CA GLY A 174 6.43 -8.70 -12.76
C GLY A 174 7.59 -8.65 -11.77
N ASN A 175 7.86 -7.52 -11.12
CA ASN A 175 8.89 -7.42 -10.09
C ASN A 175 8.44 -8.02 -8.77
N SER A 176 9.42 -8.49 -8.01
CA SER A 176 9.25 -8.92 -6.62
C SER A 176 8.60 -7.84 -5.75
N PRO A 177 7.67 -8.21 -4.86
CA PRO A 177 7.16 -7.31 -3.84
C PRO A 177 8.23 -6.71 -2.92
N LEU A 178 9.40 -7.34 -2.77
CA LEU A 178 10.54 -6.79 -2.01
C LEU A 178 11.00 -5.44 -2.54
N GLY A 179 10.79 -5.16 -3.84
CA GLY A 179 11.14 -3.91 -4.47
C GLY A 179 10.25 -2.73 -4.12
N VAL A 180 9.19 -2.91 -3.33
CA VAL A 180 8.23 -1.87 -2.96
C VAL A 180 8.67 -1.15 -1.70
N VAL A 181 8.69 0.20 -1.75
CA VAL A 181 8.99 1.06 -0.61
C VAL A 181 7.72 1.76 -0.11
N TRP A 182 7.53 1.73 1.20
CA TRP A 182 6.50 2.47 1.92
C TRP A 182 7.10 3.75 2.49
N ARG A 183 6.69 4.91 2.00
CA ARG A 183 7.18 6.21 2.44
C ARG A 183 6.04 7.03 3.03
N VAL A 184 6.22 7.53 4.27
CA VAL A 184 5.22 8.36 4.97
C VAL A 184 5.87 9.66 5.41
N GLU A 185 5.28 10.80 5.05
CA GLU A 185 5.78 12.14 5.38
C GLU A 185 7.28 12.35 5.03
N GLY A 186 7.77 11.70 3.95
CA GLY A 186 9.14 11.81 3.47
C GLY A 186 10.11 10.77 4.05
N ILE A 187 9.67 9.87 4.91
CA ILE A 187 10.49 8.82 5.53
C ILE A 187 10.07 7.45 5.04
N ASP A 188 11.02 6.62 4.64
CA ASP A 188 10.79 5.21 4.36
C ASP A 188 10.51 4.49 5.68
N ILE A 189 9.36 3.85 5.80
CA ILE A 189 8.90 3.18 7.02
C ILE A 189 9.09 1.66 6.90
N PRO A 190 9.18 0.92 8.03
CA PRO A 190 9.09 -0.53 8.01
C PRO A 190 7.80 -1.01 7.36
N ASN A 191 7.69 -2.31 7.10
CA ASN A 191 6.48 -2.91 6.54
C ASN A 191 5.25 -2.53 7.38
N PRO A 192 4.28 -1.73 6.85
CA PRO A 192 3.18 -1.18 7.63
C PRO A 192 2.00 -2.17 7.73
N ASN A 193 2.29 -3.43 7.98
CA ASN A 193 1.25 -4.47 8.03
C ASN A 193 1.33 -5.28 9.33
N HIS A 194 0.16 -5.68 9.81
CA HIS A 194 0.05 -6.71 10.84
C HIS A 194 0.46 -8.06 10.28
N PHE A 195 1.07 -8.90 11.10
CA PHE A 195 1.57 -10.23 10.73
C PHE A 195 2.61 -10.20 9.60
N ALA A 196 3.37 -9.09 9.49
CA ALA A 196 4.45 -8.96 8.53
C ALA A 196 5.61 -9.90 8.89
N ILE A 197 6.18 -10.56 7.89
CA ILE A 197 7.34 -11.44 8.03
C ILE A 197 8.57 -10.76 7.48
N ALA A 198 9.74 -11.02 8.07
CA ALA A 198 11.00 -10.52 7.57
C ALA A 198 11.22 -10.94 6.11
N GLY A 199 11.56 -9.98 5.25
CA GLY A 199 11.70 -10.22 3.81
C GLY A 199 10.38 -10.27 3.06
N SER A 200 9.30 -9.66 3.58
CA SER A 200 8.08 -9.41 2.82
C SER A 200 7.71 -7.93 2.88
N SER A 201 6.97 -7.44 1.89
CA SER A 201 6.51 -6.04 1.84
C SER A 201 5.03 -5.86 2.20
N GLY A 202 4.30 -6.94 2.38
CA GLY A 202 2.89 -6.96 2.69
C GLY A 202 2.53 -7.77 3.92
N GLY A 203 1.23 -7.96 4.14
CA GLY A 203 0.66 -8.73 5.24
C GLY A 203 -0.86 -8.84 5.11
N PRO A 204 -1.53 -9.58 5.99
CA PRO A 204 -3.00 -9.76 5.92
C PRO A 204 -3.80 -8.48 6.13
N VAL A 205 -3.37 -7.59 7.01
CA VAL A 205 -4.08 -6.37 7.40
C VAL A 205 -3.10 -5.21 7.51
N SER A 206 -3.38 -4.10 6.81
CA SER A 206 -2.55 -2.90 6.89
C SER A 206 -2.77 -2.14 8.20
N VAL A 207 -1.69 -1.60 8.79
CA VAL A 207 -1.72 -0.57 9.84
C VAL A 207 -2.14 0.79 9.27
N LEU A 208 -1.89 1.01 7.96
CA LEU A 208 -2.32 2.21 7.25
C LEU A 208 -3.85 2.22 7.13
N ASN A 209 -4.46 3.34 7.50
CA ASN A 209 -5.91 3.51 7.43
C ASN A 209 -6.25 4.76 6.61
N ASN A 210 -7.14 4.62 5.64
CA ASN A 210 -7.54 5.71 4.75
C ASN A 210 -8.13 6.92 5.47
N LYS A 211 -8.64 6.77 6.71
CA LYS A 211 -9.20 7.89 7.48
C LYS A 211 -8.14 8.90 7.93
N ILE A 212 -6.88 8.47 8.05
CA ILE A 212 -5.74 9.32 8.43
C ILE A 212 -4.90 9.75 7.24
N LEU A 213 -5.04 9.08 6.09
CA LEU A 213 -4.30 9.41 4.88
C LEU A 213 -4.92 10.62 4.17
N GLY A 214 -4.08 11.44 3.58
CA GLY A 214 -4.43 12.40 2.53
C GLY A 214 -4.25 11.78 1.15
N ASN A 215 -4.58 12.53 0.10
CA ASN A 215 -4.21 12.13 -1.24
C ASN A 215 -2.68 11.96 -1.30
N SER A 216 -2.25 10.91 -1.97
CA SER A 216 -0.88 10.41 -1.96
C SER A 216 -0.52 9.94 -3.37
N ASP A 217 0.75 9.70 -3.63
CA ASP A 217 1.21 9.21 -4.93
C ASP A 217 1.70 7.77 -4.84
N PHE A 218 1.43 7.00 -5.88
CA PHE A 218 1.97 5.68 -6.13
C PHE A 218 2.75 5.70 -7.44
N ILE A 219 4.04 5.35 -7.40
CA ILE A 219 4.98 5.49 -8.52
C ILE A 219 5.56 4.11 -8.83
N MET A 220 5.50 3.68 -10.10
CA MET A 220 5.82 2.31 -10.51
C MET A 220 7.09 2.20 -11.36
N SER A 221 7.67 3.29 -11.84
CA SER A 221 8.88 3.25 -12.69
C SER A 221 9.49 4.63 -12.85
N ALA A 222 10.78 4.68 -13.21
CA ALA A 222 11.53 5.90 -13.46
C ALA A 222 11.27 6.97 -12.38
N PHE A 223 11.43 6.57 -11.12
CA PHE A 223 11.13 7.41 -9.95
C PHE A 223 11.91 8.72 -10.00
N PRO A 224 11.33 9.85 -9.50
CA PRO A 224 12.12 11.04 -9.20
C PRO A 224 13.35 10.76 -8.33
N ALA A 225 14.38 11.59 -8.45
CA ALA A 225 15.67 11.37 -7.78
C ALA A 225 15.59 11.36 -6.24
N GLU A 226 14.52 11.87 -5.64
CA GLU A 226 14.31 11.81 -4.19
C GLU A 226 13.96 10.42 -3.65
N TYR A 227 13.62 9.47 -4.52
CA TYR A 227 13.29 8.09 -4.13
C TYR A 227 14.42 7.14 -4.48
N GLY A 228 14.90 6.41 -3.51
CA GLY A 228 15.93 5.39 -3.64
C GLY A 228 15.56 4.08 -2.98
N ASN A 229 16.49 3.14 -2.94
CA ASN A 229 16.37 1.83 -2.32
C ASN A 229 15.11 1.04 -2.75
N SER A 230 14.74 1.17 -4.03
CA SER A 230 13.57 0.53 -4.64
C SER A 230 13.84 0.22 -6.11
N VAL A 231 13.42 -0.94 -6.58
CA VAL A 231 13.46 -1.36 -8.00
C VAL A 231 12.08 -1.70 -8.56
N SER A 232 11.02 -1.60 -7.75
CA SER A 232 9.65 -2.00 -8.13
C SER A 232 8.69 -0.82 -8.09
N GLY A 233 8.43 -0.25 -6.90
CA GLY A 233 7.49 0.86 -6.74
C GLY A 233 7.58 1.57 -5.42
N VAL A 234 7.03 2.78 -5.37
CA VAL A 234 7.04 3.64 -4.18
C VAL A 234 5.63 4.11 -3.86
N PHE A 235 5.17 3.87 -2.62
CA PHE A 235 4.04 4.57 -2.03
C PHE A 235 4.55 5.82 -1.30
N ASP A 236 4.30 7.01 -1.84
CA ASP A 236 4.58 8.29 -1.16
C ASP A 236 3.30 8.80 -0.48
N LEU A 237 3.12 8.38 0.77
CA LEU A 237 1.91 8.61 1.55
C LEU A 237 2.02 9.87 2.40
N LYS A 238 0.93 10.63 2.46
CA LYS A 238 0.80 11.83 3.29
C LYS A 238 -0.28 11.63 4.32
N LEU A 239 -0.03 12.06 5.56
CA LEU A 239 -1.03 12.09 6.60
C LEU A 239 -1.80 13.41 6.54
N ARG A 240 -3.14 13.35 6.60
CA ARG A 240 -3.95 14.56 6.70
C ARG A 240 -3.82 15.22 8.07
N SER A 241 -4.03 16.51 8.16
CA SER A 241 -4.14 17.21 9.44
C SER A 241 -5.57 17.12 9.98
N GLY A 242 -5.71 17.17 11.29
CA GLY A 242 -7.02 17.28 11.95
C GLY A 242 -7.67 18.65 11.73
N ASN A 243 -8.98 18.72 11.93
CA ASN A 243 -9.74 19.95 11.84
C ASN A 243 -9.24 20.96 12.89
N ASP A 244 -8.88 22.17 12.46
CA ASP A 244 -8.31 23.20 13.32
C ASP A 244 -9.35 24.18 13.92
N GLN A 245 -10.64 23.95 13.64
CA GLN A 245 -11.74 24.80 14.13
C GLN A 245 -12.81 24.08 14.92
N ARG A 246 -13.03 22.77 14.65
CA ARG A 246 -14.09 21.97 15.26
C ARG A 246 -13.61 20.61 15.66
N HIS A 247 -14.19 20.07 16.73
CA HIS A 247 -14.03 18.68 17.11
C HIS A 247 -14.98 17.79 16.29
N GLU A 248 -14.42 16.81 15.64
CA GLU A 248 -15.11 15.83 14.80
C GLU A 248 -14.67 14.42 15.16
N PHE A 249 -15.59 13.48 15.03
CA PHE A 249 -15.38 12.10 15.44
C PHE A 249 -15.86 11.13 14.37
N THR A 250 -15.20 9.99 14.28
CA THR A 250 -15.67 8.83 13.51
C THR A 250 -15.65 7.60 14.39
N GLY A 251 -16.75 6.89 14.48
CA GLY A 251 -16.82 5.53 15.01
C GLY A 251 -17.08 4.55 13.87
N GLN A 252 -16.43 3.40 13.89
CA GLN A 252 -16.73 2.31 12.97
C GLN A 252 -16.65 0.97 13.68
N PHE A 253 -17.60 0.11 13.40
CA PHE A 253 -17.62 -1.27 13.83
C PHE A 253 -17.77 -2.16 12.58
N GLY A 254 -16.98 -3.21 12.47
CA GLY A 254 -17.04 -4.13 11.35
C GLY A 254 -16.15 -5.35 11.51
N LEU A 255 -16.10 -6.19 10.48
CA LEU A 255 -15.34 -7.43 10.49
C LEU A 255 -13.83 -7.17 10.72
N LEU A 256 -13.28 -6.13 10.11
CA LEU A 256 -11.84 -5.82 10.18
C LEU A 256 -11.44 -5.02 11.42
N GLY A 257 -12.36 -4.75 12.35
CA GLY A 257 -12.07 -4.09 13.61
C GLY A 257 -13.11 -3.05 14.02
N THR A 258 -13.01 -2.67 15.29
CA THR A 258 -13.67 -1.48 15.82
C THR A 258 -12.68 -0.34 15.79
N GLU A 259 -13.11 0.79 15.24
CA GLU A 259 -12.27 1.96 15.03
C GLU A 259 -12.89 3.19 15.66
N PHE A 260 -12.04 4.03 16.24
CA PHE A 260 -12.43 5.34 16.71
C PHE A 260 -11.41 6.38 16.26
N LEU A 261 -11.90 7.47 15.67
CA LEU A 261 -11.10 8.62 15.27
C LEU A 261 -11.67 9.88 15.91
N ALA A 262 -10.77 10.70 16.46
CA ALA A 262 -11.07 12.01 16.99
C ALA A 262 -10.12 13.05 16.38
N GLU A 263 -10.65 14.20 16.01
CA GLU A 263 -9.88 15.31 15.50
C GLU A 263 -10.46 16.65 15.96
N GLY A 264 -9.60 17.66 16.04
CA GLY A 264 -10.06 18.99 16.46
C GLY A 264 -8.93 19.98 16.74
N PRO A 265 -9.28 21.24 17.07
CA PRO A 265 -8.33 22.24 17.52
C PRO A 265 -7.76 21.90 18.89
N LEU A 266 -6.44 22.10 19.06
CA LEU A 266 -5.78 22.03 20.38
C LEU A 266 -5.95 23.33 21.18
N ASN A 267 -6.26 24.44 20.51
CA ASN A 267 -6.45 25.74 21.14
C ASN A 267 -7.52 26.58 20.44
N LYS A 268 -8.01 27.60 21.15
CA LYS A 268 -9.08 28.49 20.66
C LYS A 268 -8.68 29.35 19.44
N LYS A 269 -7.38 29.51 19.16
CA LYS A 269 -6.88 30.32 18.04
C LYS A 269 -6.86 29.56 16.71
N GLY A 270 -7.07 28.23 16.70
CA GLY A 270 -7.06 27.39 15.50
C GLY A 270 -5.67 27.30 14.83
N ASN A 271 -4.58 27.61 15.56
CA ASN A 271 -3.21 27.49 15.05
C ASN A 271 -2.56 26.13 15.39
N ALA A 272 -3.28 25.26 16.08
CA ALA A 272 -2.87 23.90 16.35
C ALA A 272 -4.08 22.96 16.28
N SER A 273 -3.88 21.78 15.70
CA SER A 273 -4.88 20.75 15.59
C SER A 273 -4.31 19.36 15.90
N PHE A 274 -5.19 18.45 16.26
CA PHE A 274 -4.88 17.05 16.46
C PHE A 274 -5.78 16.16 15.60
N LEU A 275 -5.25 14.99 15.27
CA LEU A 275 -5.95 13.85 14.69
C LEU A 275 -5.41 12.62 15.38
N MET A 276 -6.30 11.78 15.92
CA MET A 276 -5.93 10.52 16.57
C MET A 276 -6.92 9.44 16.14
N MET A 277 -6.42 8.25 15.88
CA MET A 277 -7.22 7.09 15.50
C MET A 277 -6.68 5.86 16.23
N GLY A 278 -7.57 5.03 16.74
CA GLY A 278 -7.28 3.70 17.25
C GLY A 278 -8.17 2.66 16.59
N ARG A 279 -7.64 1.47 16.36
CA ARG A 279 -8.38 0.30 15.89
C ARG A 279 -8.02 -0.92 16.71
N TYR A 280 -9.01 -1.77 16.96
CA TYR A 280 -8.83 -3.07 17.59
C TYR A 280 -9.61 -4.13 16.83
N SER A 281 -8.97 -5.30 16.65
CA SER A 281 -9.53 -6.46 15.94
C SER A 281 -10.82 -6.96 16.57
N THR A 282 -11.83 -7.23 15.74
CA THR A 282 -13.11 -7.85 16.13
C THR A 282 -13.25 -9.29 15.63
N LEU A 283 -12.18 -9.86 15.04
CA LEU A 283 -12.23 -11.17 14.41
C LEU A 283 -12.64 -12.29 15.38
N SER A 284 -12.27 -12.21 16.64
CA SER A 284 -12.69 -13.15 17.68
C SER A 284 -14.20 -13.19 17.90
N LEU A 285 -14.90 -12.07 17.72
CA LEU A 285 -16.35 -12.04 17.82
C LEU A 285 -17.03 -12.80 16.70
N PHE A 286 -16.44 -12.78 15.50
CA PHE A 286 -17.04 -13.45 14.33
C PHE A 286 -16.83 -14.94 14.32
N GLN A 287 -15.73 -15.42 14.93
CA GLN A 287 -15.56 -16.86 15.15
C GLN A 287 -16.67 -17.43 16.04
N THR A 288 -17.09 -16.68 17.06
CA THR A 288 -18.24 -17.05 17.90
C THR A 288 -19.53 -17.23 17.10
N PHE A 289 -19.65 -16.57 15.94
CA PHE A 289 -20.76 -16.75 15.00
C PHE A 289 -20.48 -17.78 13.89
N GLY A 290 -19.41 -18.59 13.99
CA GLY A 290 -19.09 -19.65 13.05
C GLY A 290 -18.53 -19.15 11.70
N ILE A 291 -18.11 -17.88 11.59
CA ILE A 291 -17.51 -17.33 10.38
C ILE A 291 -16.02 -17.68 10.36
N LYS A 292 -15.62 -18.60 9.47
CA LYS A 292 -14.23 -18.99 9.25
C LYS A 292 -13.52 -18.01 8.29
N LEU A 293 -12.31 -17.55 8.65
CA LEU A 293 -11.54 -16.54 7.91
C LEU A 293 -10.33 -17.16 7.17
N GLY A 294 -10.44 -18.37 6.70
CA GLY A 294 -9.37 -19.10 6.01
C GLY A 294 -8.38 -19.80 6.94
N THR A 295 -8.54 -19.64 8.25
CA THR A 295 -7.79 -20.33 9.30
C THR A 295 -8.69 -20.56 10.50
N ASP A 296 -8.44 -21.60 11.26
CA ASP A 296 -9.12 -21.86 12.55
C ASP A 296 -8.49 -21.02 13.68
N ALA A 297 -7.34 -20.41 13.44
CA ALA A 297 -6.67 -19.52 14.38
C ALA A 297 -7.35 -18.15 14.46
N ILE A 298 -7.35 -17.54 15.63
CA ILE A 298 -7.90 -16.20 15.86
C ILE A 298 -6.76 -15.17 15.84
N PRO A 299 -6.58 -14.45 14.72
CA PRO A 299 -5.62 -13.34 14.70
C PRO A 299 -6.16 -12.17 15.52
N THR A 300 -5.34 -11.67 16.43
CA THR A 300 -5.62 -10.45 17.19
C THR A 300 -4.66 -9.35 16.80
N TYR A 301 -5.16 -8.12 16.62
CA TYR A 301 -4.35 -6.97 16.33
C TYR A 301 -4.98 -5.68 16.83
N GLY A 302 -4.13 -4.68 17.02
CA GLY A 302 -4.56 -3.31 17.31
C GLY A 302 -3.53 -2.33 16.80
N ASP A 303 -4.00 -1.16 16.40
CA ASP A 303 -3.15 -0.08 15.91
C ASP A 303 -3.63 1.30 16.36
N LEU A 304 -2.68 2.21 16.37
CA LEU A 304 -2.87 3.61 16.72
C LEU A 304 -2.16 4.49 15.70
N ALA A 305 -2.78 5.61 15.33
CA ALA A 305 -2.12 6.64 14.56
C ALA A 305 -2.53 8.03 15.06
N PHE A 306 -1.60 8.98 14.95
CA PHE A 306 -1.86 10.36 15.36
C PHE A 306 -1.08 11.36 14.51
N LYS A 307 -1.60 12.61 14.45
CA LYS A 307 -0.88 13.77 13.93
C LYS A 307 -1.29 15.01 14.71
N PHE A 308 -0.31 15.68 15.30
CA PHE A 308 -0.42 17.01 15.89
C PHE A 308 0.20 18.01 14.95
N ASN A 309 -0.51 19.08 14.63
CA ASN A 309 -0.10 20.04 13.64
C ASN A 309 -0.09 21.45 14.25
N PHE A 310 1.02 22.17 14.09
CA PHE A 310 1.26 23.50 14.65
C PHE A 310 1.65 24.48 13.54
N LYS A 311 0.80 25.49 13.31
CA LYS A 311 1.10 26.61 12.42
C LYS A 311 2.05 27.58 13.12
N LEU A 312 3.17 27.89 12.51
CA LEU A 312 4.20 28.75 13.08
C LEU A 312 3.95 30.23 12.73
N ARG A 313 4.33 31.16 13.63
CA ARG A 313 4.02 32.61 13.51
C ARG A 313 4.56 33.27 12.24
N LYS A 314 5.72 32.83 11.70
CA LYS A 314 6.34 33.40 10.49
C LYS A 314 6.10 32.53 9.26
N GLY A 315 4.93 31.93 9.16
CA GLY A 315 4.65 30.92 8.15
C GLY A 315 5.35 29.59 8.46
N GLY A 316 4.97 28.53 7.78
CA GLY A 316 5.47 27.18 8.01
C GLY A 316 4.61 26.37 8.98
N ASN A 317 4.93 25.11 9.03
CA ASN A 317 4.17 24.09 9.72
C ASN A 317 5.11 23.11 10.41
N LEU A 318 4.87 22.84 11.68
CA LEU A 318 5.53 21.78 12.43
C LEU A 318 4.49 20.73 12.75
N SER A 319 4.78 19.46 12.46
CA SER A 319 3.90 18.39 12.83
C SER A 319 4.64 17.26 13.51
N LEU A 320 4.08 16.80 14.63
CA LEU A 320 4.43 15.53 15.27
C LEU A 320 3.42 14.50 14.81
N TRP A 321 3.90 13.40 14.25
CA TRP A 321 3.06 12.33 13.74
C TRP A 321 3.58 10.96 14.17
N GLY A 322 2.72 9.97 14.15
CA GLY A 322 3.13 8.60 14.40
C GLY A 322 2.02 7.61 14.07
N MET A 323 2.44 6.38 13.87
CA MET A 323 1.58 5.22 13.71
C MET A 323 2.28 3.96 14.19
N GLY A 324 1.51 2.96 14.57
CA GLY A 324 2.06 1.66 14.91
C GLY A 324 0.98 0.66 15.22
N GLY A 325 1.35 -0.60 15.17
CA GLY A 325 0.46 -1.71 15.41
C GLY A 325 1.18 -2.90 16.06
N LYS A 326 0.39 -3.72 16.74
CA LYS A 326 0.83 -5.01 17.30
C LYS A 326 -0.16 -6.08 16.92
N SER A 327 0.35 -7.26 16.59
CA SER A 327 -0.47 -8.40 16.20
C SER A 327 0.08 -9.71 16.76
N ARG A 328 -0.82 -10.66 16.98
CA ARG A 328 -0.51 -12.02 17.42
C ARG A 328 -1.49 -13.01 16.80
N ILE A 329 -0.97 -14.17 16.46
CA ILE A 329 -1.75 -15.32 16.03
C ILE A 329 -1.13 -16.59 16.65
N SER A 330 -1.99 -17.52 17.07
CA SER A 330 -1.60 -18.85 17.52
C SER A 330 -2.35 -19.88 16.67
N ILE A 331 -1.63 -20.75 16.01
CA ILE A 331 -2.18 -21.85 15.21
C ILE A 331 -1.88 -23.13 15.96
N MET A 332 -2.92 -23.67 16.62
CA MET A 332 -2.82 -24.82 17.51
C MET A 332 -3.26 -26.07 16.76
N ILE A 333 -2.31 -26.79 16.19
CA ILE A 333 -2.57 -28.08 15.53
C ILE A 333 -2.78 -29.17 16.58
N SER A 334 -2.17 -29.04 17.75
CA SER A 334 -2.34 -29.95 18.89
C SER A 334 -3.80 -30.05 19.38
N GLU A 335 -4.62 -29.03 19.14
CA GLU A 335 -6.03 -29.00 19.52
C GLU A 335 -6.96 -29.64 18.46
N LYS A 336 -6.43 -30.09 17.32
CA LYS A 336 -7.20 -30.62 16.20
C LYS A 336 -7.25 -32.16 16.25
N THR A 337 -8.43 -32.66 16.08
CA THR A 337 -8.70 -34.13 16.04
C THR A 337 -8.57 -34.71 14.62
N GLU A 338 -8.60 -33.87 13.60
CA GLU A 338 -8.47 -34.25 12.19
C GLU A 338 -7.25 -33.59 11.55
N TYR A 339 -6.66 -34.27 10.57
CA TYR A 339 -5.59 -33.68 9.78
C TYR A 339 -6.15 -32.60 8.89
N THR A 340 -5.78 -31.33 9.18
CA THR A 340 -6.22 -30.19 8.38
C THR A 340 -5.01 -29.45 7.82
N THR A 341 -5.05 -29.11 6.54
CA THR A 341 -4.13 -28.15 5.94
C THR A 341 -4.69 -26.74 6.16
N ASP A 342 -4.19 -26.05 7.17
CA ASP A 342 -4.50 -24.64 7.37
C ASP A 342 -3.80 -23.81 6.27
N LEU A 343 -4.43 -22.73 5.78
CA LEU A 343 -3.82 -21.83 4.79
C LEU A 343 -2.52 -21.21 5.30
N TYR A 344 -2.40 -20.98 6.61
CA TYR A 344 -1.27 -20.30 7.25
C TYR A 344 -0.43 -21.21 8.14
N GLY A 345 -0.84 -22.46 8.39
CA GLY A 345 -0.20 -23.38 9.32
C GLY A 345 0.50 -24.53 8.64
N GLU A 346 1.49 -25.07 9.36
CA GLU A 346 2.12 -26.36 9.05
C GLU A 346 1.42 -27.44 9.86
N GLY A 347 1.14 -28.57 9.22
CA GLY A 347 0.33 -29.62 9.84
C GLY A 347 1.01 -30.41 10.97
N ASP A 348 2.31 -30.21 11.21
CA ASP A 348 3.14 -30.96 12.17
C ASP A 348 3.55 -30.18 13.40
N ARG A 349 3.05 -28.92 13.58
CA ARG A 349 3.52 -28.04 14.65
C ARG A 349 2.49 -27.06 15.13
N ASP A 350 2.58 -26.66 16.39
CA ASP A 350 1.94 -25.47 16.90
C ASP A 350 2.81 -24.25 16.60
N GLN A 351 2.17 -23.15 16.23
CA GLN A 351 2.85 -21.94 15.79
C GLN A 351 2.32 -20.72 16.54
N TYR A 352 3.24 -19.98 17.16
CA TYR A 352 2.96 -18.71 17.83
C TYR A 352 3.72 -17.62 17.09
N PHE A 353 3.01 -16.69 16.48
CA PHE A 353 3.60 -15.62 15.71
C PHE A 353 3.12 -14.25 16.20
N GLY A 354 4.06 -13.32 16.37
CA GLY A 354 3.78 -11.96 16.81
C GLY A 354 4.62 -10.94 16.08
N THR A 355 3.99 -9.81 15.73
CA THR A 355 4.70 -8.66 15.16
C THR A 355 4.28 -7.36 15.81
N SER A 356 5.20 -6.42 15.86
CA SER A 356 4.91 -5.04 16.19
C SER A 356 5.74 -4.10 15.32
N MET A 357 5.13 -3.02 14.88
CA MET A 357 5.75 -1.94 14.13
C MET A 357 5.28 -0.61 14.70
N ALA A 358 6.21 0.33 14.87
CA ALA A 358 5.88 1.70 15.21
C ALA A 358 6.83 2.67 14.52
N VAL A 359 6.30 3.82 14.12
CA VAL A 359 7.08 4.95 13.62
C VAL A 359 6.50 6.25 14.17
N SER A 360 7.37 7.17 14.55
CA SER A 360 6.99 8.53 14.93
C SER A 360 8.02 9.52 14.42
N GLY A 361 7.57 10.67 13.93
CA GLY A 361 8.43 11.66 13.34
C GLY A 361 7.96 13.09 13.57
N LEU A 362 8.94 14.00 13.54
CA LEU A 362 8.75 15.43 13.55
C LEU A 362 9.00 15.96 12.13
N ASN A 363 8.01 16.58 11.53
CA ASN A 363 8.06 17.12 10.18
C ASN A 363 7.94 18.64 10.22
N TYR A 364 8.91 19.32 9.60
CA TYR A 364 8.95 20.78 9.44
C TYR A 364 8.84 21.15 7.97
N LYS A 365 7.86 21.99 7.62
CA LYS A 365 7.64 22.50 6.27
C LYS A 365 7.50 24.00 6.29
N LYS A 366 8.25 24.70 5.43
CA LYS A 366 8.19 26.16 5.34
C LYS A 366 8.52 26.66 3.94
N ALA A 367 7.65 27.49 3.41
CA ALA A 367 8.01 28.40 2.33
C ALA A 367 8.86 29.53 2.95
N ILE A 368 10.15 29.59 2.62
CA ILE A 368 11.08 30.62 3.11
C ILE A 368 10.74 31.94 2.43
N ASN A 369 10.47 31.91 1.14
CA ASN A 369 9.97 33.01 0.31
C ASN A 369 9.18 32.39 -0.88
N GLU A 370 8.75 33.20 -1.82
CA GLU A 370 7.98 32.76 -3.01
C GLU A 370 8.72 31.73 -3.88
N LYS A 371 10.05 31.69 -3.81
CA LYS A 371 10.90 30.83 -4.64
C LYS A 371 11.46 29.61 -3.91
N THR A 372 11.44 29.59 -2.58
CA THR A 372 12.19 28.59 -1.81
C THR A 372 11.31 27.94 -0.76
N PHE A 373 11.24 26.60 -0.82
CA PHE A 373 10.52 25.79 0.14
C PHE A 373 11.45 24.73 0.73
N VAL A 374 11.41 24.55 2.04
CA VAL A 374 12.12 23.50 2.77
C VAL A 374 11.15 22.52 3.41
N SER A 375 11.47 21.25 3.31
CA SER A 375 10.80 20.17 4.03
C SER A 375 11.86 19.32 4.71
N SER A 376 11.72 19.11 6.02
CA SER A 376 12.62 18.27 6.81
C SER A 376 11.83 17.37 7.73
N THR A 377 12.22 16.11 7.85
CA THR A 377 11.60 15.13 8.73
C THR A 377 12.69 14.39 9.49
N LEU A 378 12.54 14.28 10.79
CA LEU A 378 13.33 13.40 11.66
C LEU A 378 12.38 12.39 12.28
N ALA A 379 12.69 11.09 12.18
CA ALA A 379 11.81 10.05 12.66
C ALA A 379 12.58 8.92 13.33
N TYR A 380 11.89 8.23 14.22
CA TYR A 380 12.31 6.96 14.80
C TYR A 380 11.29 5.89 14.46
N SER A 381 11.75 4.72 14.08
CA SER A 381 10.89 3.54 13.88
C SER A 381 11.47 2.30 14.53
N GLN A 382 10.60 1.37 14.88
CA GLN A 382 10.96 0.05 15.39
C GLN A 382 10.04 -0.99 14.78
N GLU A 383 10.64 -2.11 14.41
CA GLU A 383 9.95 -3.33 13.99
C GLU A 383 10.46 -4.50 14.83
N VAL A 384 9.54 -5.33 15.31
CA VAL A 384 9.86 -6.58 16.03
C VAL A 384 9.00 -7.69 15.42
N GLN A 385 9.65 -8.77 15.06
CA GLN A 385 9.02 -9.99 14.56
C GLN A 385 9.52 -11.15 15.39
N GLN A 386 8.59 -11.99 15.86
CA GLN A 386 8.93 -13.14 16.70
C GLN A 386 8.02 -14.32 16.37
N ALA A 387 8.59 -15.51 16.38
CA ALA A 387 7.83 -16.75 16.33
C ALA A 387 8.47 -17.82 17.21
N ASN A 388 7.62 -18.65 17.78
CA ASN A 388 7.97 -19.91 18.42
C ASN A 388 7.14 -21.01 17.76
N HIS A 389 7.78 -22.12 17.40
CA HIS A 389 7.10 -23.30 16.89
C HIS A 389 7.42 -24.49 17.77
N ASP A 390 6.39 -25.27 18.08
CA ASP A 390 6.51 -26.52 18.84
C ASP A 390 6.14 -27.68 17.91
N TYR A 391 7.06 -28.64 17.76
CA TYR A 391 6.85 -29.83 16.94
C TYR A 391 5.92 -30.80 17.64
N LEU A 392 5.02 -31.40 16.88
CA LEU A 392 4.06 -32.42 17.35
C LEU A 392 4.49 -33.78 16.83
N GLN A 393 5.08 -34.61 17.70
CA GLN A 393 5.24 -36.03 17.38
C GLN A 393 3.89 -36.71 17.50
N ARG A 394 3.44 -37.32 16.44
CA ARG A 394 2.09 -37.94 16.36
C ARG A 394 2.17 -39.35 15.85
N SER A 395 1.32 -40.18 16.40
CA SER A 395 1.03 -41.54 15.93
C SER A 395 -0.45 -41.68 15.55
N LEU A 396 -0.71 -42.61 14.65
CA LEU A 396 -2.07 -43.00 14.27
C LEU A 396 -2.47 -44.25 15.03
N THR A 397 -3.62 -44.20 15.69
CA THR A 397 -4.28 -45.37 16.26
C THR A 397 -5.50 -45.69 15.43
N ILE A 398 -5.52 -46.89 14.87
CA ILE A 398 -6.65 -47.41 14.09
C ILE A 398 -7.40 -48.41 14.96
N ASN A 399 -8.60 -48.05 15.43
CA ASN A 399 -9.46 -48.91 16.22
C ASN A 399 -10.77 -49.14 15.47
N GLY A 400 -10.98 -50.36 14.96
CA GLY A 400 -12.26 -50.77 14.39
C GLY A 400 -12.74 -50.00 13.15
N GLY A 401 -11.83 -49.38 12.41
CA GLY A 401 -12.14 -48.57 11.23
C GLY A 401 -12.14 -47.04 11.50
N ASP A 402 -12.09 -46.63 12.74
CA ASP A 402 -11.91 -45.23 13.11
C ASP A 402 -10.42 -44.90 13.29
N THR A 403 -9.95 -43.83 12.62
CA THR A 403 -8.58 -43.36 12.70
C THR A 403 -8.51 -42.19 13.64
N THR A 404 -7.77 -42.35 14.75
CA THR A 404 -7.53 -41.23 15.70
C THR A 404 -6.07 -40.83 15.66
N ILE A 405 -5.83 -39.52 15.66
CA ILE A 405 -4.49 -38.93 15.79
C ILE A 405 -4.17 -38.84 17.29
N GLN A 406 -3.10 -39.48 17.73
CA GLN A 406 -2.57 -39.33 19.07
C GLN A 406 -1.32 -38.49 19.07
N ILE A 407 -1.24 -37.52 19.98
CA ILE A 407 -0.03 -36.71 20.19
C ILE A 407 0.83 -37.44 21.21
N ASP A 408 1.99 -37.92 20.78
CA ASP A 408 2.93 -38.68 21.62
C ASP A 408 3.80 -37.73 22.44
N SER A 409 4.27 -36.63 21.85
CA SER A 409 5.05 -35.61 22.52
C SER A 409 4.99 -34.24 21.79
N ILE A 410 5.22 -33.17 22.57
CA ILE A 410 5.33 -31.79 22.07
C ILE A 410 6.67 -31.25 22.58
N TYR A 411 7.49 -30.68 21.68
CA TYR A 411 8.75 -30.08 22.05
C TYR A 411 9.14 -28.91 21.14
N PRO A 412 9.94 -27.93 21.66
CA PRO A 412 10.32 -26.75 20.88
C PRO A 412 11.03 -27.12 19.58
N LEU A 413 10.58 -26.56 18.46
CA LEU A 413 11.14 -26.75 17.12
C LEU A 413 12.07 -25.60 16.74
N MET A 414 11.60 -24.39 16.94
CA MET A 414 12.38 -23.19 16.65
C MET A 414 11.85 -21.96 17.37
N ALA A 415 12.74 -20.99 17.59
CA ALA A 415 12.37 -19.68 18.11
C ALA A 415 13.20 -18.59 17.43
N TYR A 416 12.54 -17.49 17.03
CA TYR A 416 13.26 -16.32 16.57
C TYR A 416 12.68 -15.01 17.07
N THR A 417 13.56 -14.02 17.20
CA THR A 417 13.21 -12.63 17.44
C THR A 417 14.13 -11.75 16.59
N PHE A 418 13.53 -11.03 15.63
CA PHE A 418 14.22 -10.03 14.83
C PHE A 418 13.70 -8.65 15.22
N LYS A 419 14.57 -7.83 15.78
CA LYS A 419 14.30 -6.46 16.17
C LYS A 419 15.17 -5.52 15.35
N THR A 420 14.53 -4.61 14.61
CA THR A 420 15.19 -3.53 13.87
C THR A 420 14.65 -2.19 14.35
N GLN A 421 15.54 -1.32 14.80
CA GLN A 421 15.25 0.08 15.13
C GLN A 421 15.91 0.96 14.07
N LYS A 422 15.28 2.08 13.72
CA LYS A 422 15.81 2.97 12.68
C LYS A 422 15.59 4.43 13.07
N ILE A 423 16.66 5.22 12.97
CA ILE A 423 16.58 6.69 13.02
C ILE A 423 16.72 7.21 11.59
N SER A 424 15.74 7.96 11.14
CA SER A 424 15.65 8.43 9.76
C SER A 424 15.64 9.95 9.71
N SER A 425 16.40 10.53 8.79
CA SER A 425 16.41 11.95 8.50
C SER A 425 16.20 12.18 7.01
N TYR A 426 15.26 13.04 6.68
CA TYR A 426 15.01 13.52 5.32
C TYR A 426 15.03 15.03 5.33
N THR A 427 15.77 15.65 4.40
CA THR A 427 15.69 17.08 4.16
C THR A 427 15.75 17.33 2.67
N ALA A 428 14.83 18.16 2.18
CA ALA A 428 14.82 18.62 0.80
C ALA A 428 14.51 20.11 0.73
N LEU A 429 15.16 20.75 -0.22
CA LEU A 429 14.96 22.14 -0.57
C LEU A 429 14.53 22.25 -2.03
N ASN A 430 13.37 22.84 -2.25
CA ASN A 430 12.88 23.22 -3.58
C ASN A 430 13.25 24.68 -3.81
N HIS A 431 13.92 24.99 -4.91
CA HIS A 431 14.27 26.35 -5.29
C HIS A 431 13.84 26.65 -6.72
N LYS A 432 12.90 27.56 -6.86
CA LYS A 432 12.39 28.07 -8.13
C LYS A 432 13.31 29.18 -8.61
N ILE A 433 14.23 28.90 -9.52
CA ILE A 433 15.14 29.88 -10.11
C ILE A 433 14.30 30.95 -10.84
N ASN A 434 13.36 30.48 -11.66
CA ASN A 434 12.37 31.32 -12.34
C ASN A 434 11.13 30.47 -12.68
N LYS A 435 10.17 30.98 -13.46
CA LYS A 435 8.95 30.26 -13.87
C LYS A 435 9.20 28.96 -14.65
N GLN A 436 10.37 28.83 -15.28
CA GLN A 436 10.72 27.68 -16.11
C GLN A 436 11.60 26.66 -15.39
N HIS A 437 12.39 27.06 -14.41
CA HIS A 437 13.40 26.22 -13.79
C HIS A 437 13.19 26.06 -12.28
N LEU A 438 12.96 24.82 -11.87
CA LEU A 438 12.90 24.39 -10.49
C LEU A 438 14.05 23.40 -10.22
N VAL A 439 14.77 23.60 -9.14
CA VAL A 439 15.76 22.62 -8.63
C VAL A 439 15.31 22.14 -7.27
N LYS A 440 15.32 20.82 -7.09
CA LYS A 440 15.11 20.16 -5.80
C LYS A 440 16.36 19.39 -5.44
N PHE A 441 16.90 19.58 -4.27
CA PHE A 441 18.03 18.81 -3.77
C PHE A 441 17.85 18.47 -2.31
N GLY A 442 18.47 17.39 -1.88
CA GLY A 442 18.32 16.92 -0.52
C GLY A 442 19.00 15.59 -0.27
N TYR A 443 18.62 14.98 0.83
CA TYR A 443 19.10 13.64 1.21
C TYR A 443 18.06 12.88 2.00
N ASN A 444 18.19 11.54 1.98
CA ASN A 444 17.63 10.61 2.96
C ASN A 444 18.81 9.96 3.69
N ALA A 445 18.72 9.77 4.99
CA ALA A 445 19.72 9.08 5.80
C ALA A 445 19.03 8.25 6.87
N ASP A 446 19.38 6.97 6.91
CA ASP A 446 18.85 5.98 7.83
C ASP A 446 19.99 5.33 8.63
N LEU A 447 19.89 5.35 9.95
CA LEU A 447 20.71 4.58 10.86
C LEU A 447 19.90 3.41 11.39
N PHE A 448 20.30 2.19 11.03
CA PHE A 448 19.69 0.95 11.51
C PHE A 448 20.45 0.41 12.72
N LEU A 449 19.70 -0.01 13.73
CA LEU A 449 20.17 -0.74 14.90
C LEU A 449 19.45 -2.08 14.95
N MET A 450 20.18 -3.17 14.87
CA MET A 450 19.64 -4.51 14.69
C MET A 450 20.01 -5.42 15.86
N ASN A 451 19.05 -6.21 16.30
CA ASN A 451 19.24 -7.33 17.21
C ASN A 451 18.42 -8.50 16.68
N MET A 452 19.10 -9.52 16.16
CA MET A 452 18.49 -10.64 15.46
C MET A 452 18.99 -11.94 16.06
N HIS A 453 18.06 -12.71 16.60
CA HIS A 453 18.32 -14.02 17.14
C HIS A 453 17.36 -15.05 16.57
N ASP A 454 17.88 -16.22 16.17
CA ASP A 454 17.11 -17.33 15.66
C ASP A 454 17.84 -18.65 15.89
N SER A 455 17.14 -19.61 16.47
CA SER A 455 17.60 -20.97 16.68
C SER A 455 16.56 -21.98 16.25
N ALA A 456 17.00 -23.10 15.75
CA ALA A 456 16.14 -24.20 15.34
C ALA A 456 16.74 -25.54 15.76
N LEU A 457 15.87 -26.53 15.90
CA LEU A 457 16.25 -27.91 16.17
C LEU A 457 17.16 -28.43 15.05
N VAL A 458 18.18 -29.20 15.40
CA VAL A 458 19.13 -29.78 14.43
C VAL A 458 18.41 -30.78 13.54
N ASP A 459 17.62 -31.64 14.13
CA ASP A 459 16.73 -32.59 13.45
C ASP A 459 15.56 -32.98 14.37
N TYR A 460 14.54 -33.61 13.79
CA TYR A 460 13.30 -34.01 14.49
C TYR A 460 13.48 -35.22 15.43
N TYR A 461 14.62 -35.90 15.36
CA TYR A 461 14.89 -37.12 16.16
C TYR A 461 15.78 -36.87 17.37
N THR A 462 16.40 -35.66 17.45
CA THR A 462 17.25 -35.23 18.57
C THR A 462 16.63 -34.01 19.29
N PRO A 463 15.58 -34.23 20.11
CA PRO A 463 14.90 -33.15 20.83
C PRO A 463 15.91 -32.37 21.72
N ASN A 464 15.72 -31.04 21.77
CA ASN A 464 16.55 -30.12 22.57
C ASN A 464 18.00 -29.90 22.10
N VAL A 465 18.38 -30.36 20.91
CA VAL A 465 19.65 -30.01 20.27
C VAL A 465 19.40 -28.95 19.21
N PHE A 466 19.76 -27.71 19.51
CA PHE A 466 19.52 -26.55 18.67
C PHE A 466 20.80 -26.04 18.03
N PHE A 467 20.66 -25.52 16.78
CA PHE A 467 21.70 -24.71 16.16
C PHE A 467 21.22 -23.28 15.93
N THR A 468 22.13 -22.34 15.98
CA THR A 468 21.85 -20.91 15.79
C THR A 468 21.92 -20.57 14.30
N ARG A 469 20.83 -20.01 13.77
CA ARG A 469 20.73 -19.54 12.39
C ARG A 469 21.09 -18.06 12.26
N TRP A 470 20.67 -17.25 13.23
CA TRP A 470 21.04 -15.83 13.35
C TRP A 470 21.41 -15.50 14.79
N ASN A 471 22.51 -14.80 14.97
CA ASN A 471 22.91 -14.18 16.23
C ASN A 471 23.72 -12.93 15.90
N TYR A 472 23.03 -11.81 15.75
CA TYR A 472 23.66 -10.56 15.33
C TYR A 472 23.13 -9.37 16.13
N GLU A 473 24.06 -8.57 16.66
CA GLU A 473 23.79 -7.26 17.20
C GLU A 473 24.76 -6.25 16.56
N GLY A 474 24.20 -5.18 15.99
CA GLY A 474 25.01 -4.20 15.28
C GLY A 474 24.22 -3.10 14.63
N SER A 475 24.94 -2.25 13.89
CA SER A 475 24.35 -1.10 13.20
C SER A 475 24.89 -0.94 11.79
N CYS A 476 24.10 -0.27 10.94
CA CYS A 476 24.55 0.19 9.62
C CYS A 476 23.82 1.46 9.22
N VAL A 477 24.38 2.17 8.24
CA VAL A 477 23.78 3.38 7.69
C VAL A 477 23.50 3.21 6.20
N LEU A 478 22.39 3.82 5.75
CA LEU A 478 22.07 4.04 4.35
C LEU A 478 21.92 5.54 4.13
N ILE A 479 22.75 6.12 3.25
CA ILE A 479 22.75 7.56 2.96
C ILE A 479 22.46 7.74 1.47
N GLN A 480 21.51 8.64 1.15
CA GLN A 480 20.95 8.77 -0.19
C GLN A 480 20.84 10.26 -0.58
N PRO A 481 21.91 10.92 -1.03
CA PRO A 481 21.85 12.27 -1.57
C PRO A 481 21.20 12.27 -2.96
N PHE A 482 20.50 13.36 -3.27
CA PHE A 482 19.87 13.55 -4.57
C PHE A 482 19.80 14.99 -5.00
N ILE A 483 19.76 15.21 -6.31
CA ILE A 483 19.44 16.47 -6.94
C ILE A 483 18.55 16.22 -8.14
N GLN A 484 17.55 17.08 -8.36
CA GLN A 484 16.65 17.01 -9.50
C GLN A 484 16.34 18.41 -10.01
N TRP A 485 16.35 18.53 -11.33
CA TRP A 485 16.01 19.74 -12.06
C TRP A 485 14.77 19.48 -12.90
N LYS A 486 13.82 20.44 -12.88
CA LYS A 486 12.65 20.49 -13.75
C LYS A 486 12.77 21.70 -14.63
N TRP A 487 12.65 21.52 -15.93
CA TRP A 487 12.62 22.55 -16.93
C TRP A 487 11.27 22.57 -17.65
N ARG A 488 10.49 23.58 -17.37
CA ARG A 488 9.25 23.89 -18.06
C ARG A 488 9.57 24.72 -19.31
N MET A 489 9.83 24.04 -20.44
CA MET A 489 10.18 24.71 -21.70
C MET A 489 9.05 25.61 -22.15
N THR A 490 7.80 25.16 -22.00
CA THR A 490 6.56 25.90 -22.29
C THR A 490 5.49 25.45 -21.30
N ASP A 491 4.28 26.05 -21.34
CA ASP A 491 3.12 25.55 -20.56
C ASP A 491 2.72 24.09 -20.94
N ASN A 492 3.21 23.62 -22.07
CA ASN A 492 2.87 22.30 -22.60
C ASN A 492 4.01 21.29 -22.53
N THR A 493 5.24 21.71 -22.24
CA THR A 493 6.42 20.82 -22.31
C THR A 493 7.24 20.92 -21.06
N ASP A 494 7.33 19.82 -20.36
CA ASP A 494 8.15 19.63 -19.16
C ASP A 494 9.26 18.62 -19.43
N PHE A 495 10.45 18.91 -18.97
CA PHE A 495 11.60 18.02 -18.92
C PHE A 495 12.11 17.94 -17.48
N THR A 496 12.46 16.73 -17.01
CA THR A 496 13.09 16.52 -15.71
C THR A 496 14.38 15.73 -15.88
N ALA A 497 15.40 16.12 -15.14
CA ALA A 497 16.65 15.38 -15.03
C ALA A 497 17.08 15.35 -13.57
N GLY A 498 17.58 14.22 -13.11
CA GLY A 498 18.01 14.08 -11.73
C GLY A 498 19.10 13.05 -11.57
N ILE A 499 19.81 13.15 -10.46
CA ILE A 499 20.85 12.20 -10.04
C ILE A 499 20.54 11.82 -8.61
N HIS A 500 20.56 10.52 -8.37
CA HIS A 500 20.50 9.89 -7.06
C HIS A 500 21.77 9.05 -6.86
N SER A 501 22.20 8.88 -5.63
CA SER A 501 23.26 7.93 -5.27
C SER A 501 22.97 7.42 -3.86
N GLN A 502 23.48 6.26 -3.52
CA GLN A 502 23.32 5.70 -2.18
C GLN A 502 24.54 4.92 -1.72
N TYR A 503 24.87 5.08 -0.44
CA TYR A 503 25.93 4.36 0.23
C TYR A 503 25.35 3.52 1.36
N PHE A 504 25.67 2.23 1.39
CA PHE A 504 25.24 1.28 2.40
C PHE A 504 26.44 0.68 3.15
N SER A 505 26.56 1.00 4.43
CA SER A 505 27.73 0.65 5.21
C SER A 505 27.80 -0.84 5.60
N MET A 506 26.69 -1.60 5.57
CA MET A 506 26.70 -3.02 5.92
C MET A 506 27.60 -3.82 4.98
N SER A 507 27.47 -3.60 3.67
CA SER A 507 28.27 -4.23 2.61
C SER A 507 29.38 -3.32 2.07
N ASN A 508 29.51 -2.09 2.58
CA ASN A 508 30.40 -1.06 2.07
C ASN A 508 30.18 -0.78 0.58
N SER A 509 28.92 -0.80 0.15
CA SER A 509 28.54 -0.63 -1.26
C SER A 509 28.15 0.82 -1.54
N LEU A 510 28.61 1.33 -2.70
CA LEU A 510 28.23 2.63 -3.24
C LEU A 510 27.50 2.40 -4.57
N SER A 511 26.28 2.92 -4.72
CA SER A 511 25.62 2.88 -6.03
C SER A 511 26.31 3.85 -6.99
N PRO A 512 26.29 3.60 -8.32
CA PRO A 512 26.71 4.60 -9.30
C PRO A 512 25.79 5.83 -9.20
N ALA A 513 26.17 6.91 -9.90
CA ALA A 513 25.28 8.06 -10.10
C ALA A 513 24.05 7.61 -10.92
N GLU A 514 22.92 7.42 -10.23
CA GLU A 514 21.67 6.95 -10.81
C GLU A 514 20.96 8.08 -11.54
N LEU A 515 21.13 8.12 -12.87
CA LEU A 515 20.50 9.14 -13.70
C LEU A 515 18.99 8.86 -13.82
N ARG A 516 18.19 9.91 -13.71
CA ARG A 516 16.72 9.89 -13.84
C ARG A 516 16.29 10.95 -14.84
N LEU A 517 15.54 10.56 -15.86
CA LEU A 517 15.08 11.45 -16.94
C LEU A 517 13.58 11.31 -17.12
N GLY A 518 12.90 12.43 -17.37
CA GLY A 518 11.49 12.45 -17.68
C GLY A 518 11.16 13.55 -18.69
N PHE A 519 10.24 13.27 -19.59
CA PHE A 519 9.73 14.18 -20.58
C PHE A 519 8.21 14.06 -20.66
N LYS A 520 7.51 15.19 -20.71
CA LYS A 520 6.07 15.26 -20.92
C LYS A 520 5.74 16.40 -21.86
N HIS A 521 4.90 16.11 -22.85
CA HIS A 521 4.40 17.10 -23.78
C HIS A 521 2.88 17.02 -23.91
N LYS A 522 2.20 18.12 -23.64
CA LYS A 522 0.74 18.28 -23.83
C LYS A 522 0.49 18.67 -25.28
N LEU A 523 -0.14 17.78 -26.02
CA LEU A 523 -0.63 18.01 -27.37
C LEU A 523 -1.96 18.77 -27.34
N SER A 524 -2.42 19.24 -28.51
CA SER A 524 -3.77 19.82 -28.66
C SER A 524 -4.86 18.80 -28.31
N GLY A 525 -6.04 19.26 -27.90
CA GLY A 525 -7.20 18.38 -27.66
C GLY A 525 -7.10 17.51 -26.40
N ASN A 526 -6.50 18.01 -25.30
CA ASN A 526 -6.37 17.31 -24.02
C ASN A 526 -5.61 15.97 -24.11
N GLN A 527 -4.61 15.90 -24.95
CA GLN A 527 -3.74 14.75 -25.13
C GLN A 527 -2.37 15.05 -24.53
N SER A 528 -1.65 14.02 -24.09
CA SER A 528 -0.26 14.12 -23.60
C SER A 528 0.53 12.90 -24.04
N VAL A 529 1.78 13.12 -24.38
CA VAL A 529 2.78 12.06 -24.52
C VAL A 529 3.81 12.24 -23.42
N PHE A 530 4.34 11.14 -22.93
CA PHE A 530 5.36 11.16 -21.88
C PHE A 530 6.35 10.01 -22.06
N ALA A 531 7.57 10.25 -21.63
CA ALA A 531 8.64 9.28 -21.65
C ALA A 531 9.50 9.44 -20.40
N GLY A 532 10.14 8.35 -19.98
CA GLY A 532 11.04 8.41 -18.84
C GLY A 532 12.03 7.25 -18.87
N ALA A 533 13.18 7.50 -18.26
CA ALA A 533 14.20 6.50 -18.04
C ALA A 533 14.91 6.75 -16.70
N GLY A 534 15.35 5.69 -16.04
CA GLY A 534 16.03 5.82 -14.77
C GLY A 534 16.81 4.59 -14.39
N MET A 535 17.93 4.81 -13.69
CA MET A 535 18.68 3.78 -13.01
C MET A 535 18.27 3.76 -11.54
N HIS A 536 18.12 2.57 -10.98
CA HIS A 536 17.65 2.34 -9.62
C HIS A 536 18.49 1.27 -8.96
N SER A 537 18.73 1.38 -7.67
CA SER A 537 19.43 0.37 -6.87
C SER A 537 18.67 0.10 -5.58
N GLN A 538 18.77 -1.14 -5.08
CA GLN A 538 18.12 -1.59 -3.85
C GLN A 538 19.00 -2.54 -3.06
N ALA A 539 19.09 -2.30 -1.75
CA ALA A 539 19.70 -3.24 -0.80
C ALA A 539 18.78 -4.44 -0.56
N GLN A 540 19.34 -5.57 -0.17
CA GLN A 540 18.58 -6.76 0.22
C GLN A 540 17.96 -6.59 1.62
N PRO A 541 17.01 -7.44 2.04
CA PRO A 541 16.53 -7.47 3.41
C PRO A 541 17.68 -7.63 4.39
N LEU A 542 17.72 -6.80 5.46
CA LEU A 542 18.87 -6.67 6.37
C LEU A 542 19.35 -8.00 6.94
N TYR A 543 18.43 -8.89 7.30
CA TYR A 543 18.79 -10.17 7.92
C TYR A 543 19.55 -11.12 6.97
N THR A 544 19.44 -10.93 5.64
CA THR A 544 20.18 -11.75 4.67
C THR A 544 21.68 -11.48 4.68
N TYR A 545 22.10 -10.27 5.07
CA TYR A 545 23.52 -9.90 5.21
C TYR A 545 24.18 -10.51 6.44
N VAL A 546 23.39 -10.82 7.45
CA VAL A 546 23.88 -11.25 8.78
C VAL A 546 23.50 -12.69 9.10
N ASP A 547 23.21 -13.48 8.10
CA ASP A 547 23.01 -14.93 8.19
C ASP A 547 24.32 -15.60 8.59
N ASN A 548 24.34 -16.39 9.68
CA ASN A 548 25.50 -17.06 10.19
C ASN A 548 25.33 -18.58 10.33
N ARG A 549 24.43 -19.20 9.56
CA ARG A 549 24.20 -20.67 9.57
C ARG A 549 25.44 -21.50 9.26
N LYS A 550 26.46 -20.93 8.61
CA LYS A 550 27.75 -21.57 8.31
C LYS A 550 28.80 -21.42 9.42
N GLY A 551 28.42 -21.00 10.60
CA GLY A 551 29.28 -20.84 11.76
C GLY A 551 29.19 -19.46 12.41
N ALA A 552 29.34 -19.41 13.73
CA ALA A 552 29.22 -18.17 14.50
C ALA A 552 30.21 -17.09 13.99
N GLY A 553 29.68 -15.90 13.71
CA GLY A 553 30.46 -14.77 13.18
C GLY A 553 30.81 -14.85 11.69
N ASN A 554 30.46 -15.93 10.99
CA ASN A 554 30.67 -16.06 9.56
C ASN A 554 29.45 -15.56 8.77
N PHE A 555 29.38 -14.26 8.54
CA PHE A 555 28.30 -13.61 7.77
C PHE A 555 28.60 -13.72 6.27
N PHE A 556 28.36 -14.88 5.71
CA PHE A 556 28.79 -15.26 4.36
C PHE A 556 28.12 -14.46 3.23
N ASN A 557 27.02 -13.77 3.50
CA ASN A 557 26.34 -12.89 2.55
C ASN A 557 26.57 -11.38 2.82
N LYS A 558 27.47 -11.01 3.74
CA LYS A 558 27.67 -9.62 4.15
C LYS A 558 28.15 -8.71 3.00
N GLY A 559 28.88 -9.25 2.04
CA GLY A 559 29.45 -8.51 0.91
C GLY A 559 28.50 -8.29 -0.26
N MET A 560 27.21 -8.65 -0.18
CA MET A 560 26.28 -8.43 -1.27
C MET A 560 26.14 -6.95 -1.62
N ASP A 561 26.27 -6.64 -2.92
CA ASP A 561 26.03 -5.30 -3.48
C ASP A 561 24.51 -5.07 -3.71
N PHE A 562 24.15 -3.88 -4.13
CA PHE A 562 22.79 -3.54 -4.55
C PHE A 562 22.34 -4.35 -5.76
N THR A 563 21.10 -4.81 -5.75
CA THR A 563 20.38 -5.13 -6.98
C THR A 563 20.14 -3.83 -7.75
N LYS A 564 20.40 -3.83 -9.04
CA LYS A 564 20.29 -2.65 -9.92
C LYS A 564 19.24 -2.87 -11.00
N SER A 565 18.56 -1.81 -11.41
CA SER A 565 17.56 -1.86 -12.47
C SER A 565 17.63 -0.63 -13.36
N LEU A 566 17.54 -0.84 -14.66
CA LEU A 566 17.36 0.20 -15.67
C LEU A 566 15.89 0.18 -16.09
N HIS A 567 15.19 1.27 -15.86
CA HIS A 567 13.80 1.45 -16.27
C HIS A 567 13.70 2.37 -17.46
N SER A 568 12.83 2.04 -18.40
CA SER A 568 12.43 2.93 -19.50
C SER A 568 10.95 2.74 -19.80
N GLY A 569 10.31 3.79 -20.28
CA GLY A 569 8.91 3.74 -20.65
C GLY A 569 8.48 4.92 -21.48
N VAL A 570 7.44 4.70 -22.28
CA VAL A 570 6.78 5.73 -23.09
C VAL A 570 5.29 5.56 -22.96
N GLY A 571 4.56 6.64 -22.96
CA GLY A 571 3.10 6.56 -22.84
C GLY A 571 2.36 7.70 -23.51
N TYR A 572 1.07 7.47 -23.66
CA TYR A 572 0.11 8.39 -24.22
C TYR A 572 -1.13 8.43 -23.34
N GLU A 573 -1.65 9.62 -23.13
CA GLU A 573 -2.89 9.85 -22.38
C GLU A 573 -3.79 10.82 -23.10
N LYS A 574 -5.09 10.53 -23.10
CA LYS A 574 -6.12 11.40 -23.65
C LYS A 574 -7.28 11.54 -22.69
N PHE A 575 -7.58 12.79 -22.37
CA PHE A 575 -8.80 13.14 -21.63
C PHE A 575 -9.89 13.56 -22.61
N PHE A 576 -11.02 12.89 -22.50
CA PHE A 576 -12.24 13.22 -23.25
C PHE A 576 -13.15 14.12 -22.42
N THR A 577 -14.15 14.71 -23.07
CA THR A 577 -15.21 15.43 -22.35
C THR A 577 -15.93 14.50 -21.35
N LYS A 578 -16.44 15.06 -20.24
CA LYS A 578 -17.21 14.35 -19.20
C LYS A 578 -16.40 13.42 -18.29
N GLY A 579 -15.09 13.69 -18.10
CA GLY A 579 -14.28 12.97 -17.13
C GLY A 579 -13.89 11.54 -17.51
N PHE A 580 -13.84 11.24 -18.80
CA PHE A 580 -13.35 9.99 -19.35
C PHE A 580 -11.90 10.15 -19.79
N SER A 581 -11.04 9.19 -19.49
CA SER A 581 -9.65 9.17 -19.93
C SER A 581 -9.22 7.80 -20.42
N VAL A 582 -8.29 7.80 -21.35
CA VAL A 582 -7.57 6.61 -21.82
C VAL A 582 -6.08 6.89 -21.68
N ARG A 583 -5.36 5.97 -21.05
CA ARG A 583 -3.92 6.01 -20.92
C ARG A 583 -3.34 4.67 -21.35
N THR A 584 -2.29 4.72 -22.14
CA THR A 584 -1.51 3.54 -22.52
C THR A 584 -0.03 3.80 -22.25
N GLU A 585 0.67 2.76 -21.86
CA GLU A 585 2.10 2.84 -21.54
C GLU A 585 2.81 1.55 -21.95
N ALA A 586 3.94 1.67 -22.60
CA ALA A 586 4.86 0.57 -22.86
C ALA A 586 6.11 0.76 -22.02
N TYR A 587 6.61 -0.31 -21.42
CA TYR A 587 7.78 -0.25 -20.55
C TYR A 587 8.74 -1.41 -20.81
N TYR A 588 10.01 -1.16 -20.44
CA TYR A 588 11.07 -2.14 -20.38
C TYR A 588 11.92 -1.90 -19.13
N GLN A 589 12.23 -2.97 -18.39
CA GLN A 589 13.09 -2.97 -17.22
C GLN A 589 14.14 -4.05 -17.37
N TYR A 590 15.42 -3.72 -17.17
CA TYR A 590 16.52 -4.65 -17.10
C TYR A 590 17.11 -4.64 -15.70
N LEU A 591 17.07 -5.79 -15.03
CA LEU A 591 17.61 -5.97 -13.68
C LEU A 591 18.94 -6.72 -13.76
N TYR A 592 19.90 -6.30 -12.99
CA TYR A 592 21.23 -6.90 -12.93
C TYR A 592 21.82 -6.78 -11.52
N ASN A 593 22.94 -7.43 -11.28
CA ASN A 593 23.48 -7.58 -9.93
C ASN A 593 22.45 -8.20 -8.95
N ILE A 594 21.59 -9.08 -9.42
CA ILE A 594 20.63 -9.76 -8.56
C ILE A 594 21.37 -10.86 -7.79
N PRO A 595 21.21 -10.97 -6.47
CA PRO A 595 21.82 -12.07 -5.74
C PRO A 595 21.22 -13.42 -6.14
N VAL A 596 22.11 -14.34 -6.50
CA VAL A 596 21.87 -15.75 -6.82
C VAL A 596 22.83 -16.60 -6.03
N THR A 597 22.59 -17.90 -5.87
CA THR A 597 23.52 -18.79 -5.16
C THR A 597 24.84 -18.92 -5.89
N ILE A 598 25.95 -19.06 -5.18
CA ILE A 598 27.28 -19.34 -5.78
C ILE A 598 27.27 -20.71 -6.47
N ALA A 599 26.65 -21.72 -5.83
CA ALA A 599 26.46 -23.02 -6.47
C ALA A 599 25.39 -22.88 -7.57
N PRO A 600 25.63 -23.48 -8.77
CA PRO A 600 24.69 -23.43 -9.87
C PRO A 600 23.30 -23.90 -9.47
N SER A 601 22.29 -23.03 -9.57
CA SER A 601 20.89 -23.37 -9.25
C SER A 601 19.91 -22.39 -9.90
N SER A 602 18.62 -22.69 -9.77
CA SER A 602 17.51 -21.83 -10.17
C SER A 602 17.24 -20.69 -9.19
N PHE A 603 17.86 -20.67 -8.02
CA PHE A 603 17.60 -19.68 -6.99
C PHE A 603 17.98 -18.25 -7.41
N SER A 604 17.07 -17.29 -7.18
CA SER A 604 17.33 -15.86 -7.36
C SER A 604 16.46 -15.05 -6.40
N MET A 605 17.04 -14.01 -5.80
CA MET A 605 16.31 -13.08 -4.92
C MET A 605 15.14 -12.38 -5.60
N ILE A 606 15.12 -12.32 -6.95
CA ILE A 606 14.00 -11.73 -7.70
C ILE A 606 12.67 -12.48 -7.53
N ASN A 607 12.73 -13.76 -7.16
CA ASN A 607 11.54 -14.60 -6.94
C ASN A 607 11.02 -14.58 -5.50
N MET A 608 11.70 -13.86 -4.61
CA MET A 608 11.38 -13.83 -3.18
C MET A 608 10.44 -12.66 -2.84
N GLY A 609 9.90 -12.63 -1.61
CA GLY A 609 9.18 -11.47 -1.05
C GLY A 609 7.67 -11.56 -1.00
N SER A 610 7.07 -12.68 -1.41
CA SER A 610 5.67 -12.98 -1.18
C SER A 610 5.51 -14.24 -0.31
N GLY A 611 4.44 -14.29 0.48
CA GLY A 611 4.17 -15.44 1.35
C GLY A 611 4.57 -15.23 2.81
N PHE A 612 4.48 -16.31 3.58
CA PHE A 612 4.73 -16.32 5.03
C PHE A 612 6.06 -16.98 5.43
N THR A 613 7.00 -17.11 4.48
CA THR A 613 8.30 -17.75 4.72
C THR A 613 9.42 -16.74 4.65
N ARG A 614 10.37 -16.83 5.57
CA ARG A 614 11.63 -16.06 5.50
C ARG A 614 12.54 -16.64 4.41
N ILE A 615 13.48 -15.86 3.95
CA ILE A 615 14.45 -16.27 2.93
C ILE A 615 15.60 -17.00 3.61
N PHE A 616 15.81 -18.26 3.27
CA PHE A 616 16.91 -19.10 3.74
C PHE A 616 17.87 -19.40 2.55
N ALA A 617 18.45 -18.34 2.00
CA ALA A 617 19.40 -18.48 0.90
C ALA A 617 20.73 -19.09 1.37
N ASP A 618 21.40 -19.82 0.49
CA ASP A 618 22.80 -20.23 0.68
C ASP A 618 23.75 -19.04 0.41
N SER A 619 25.04 -19.27 0.25
CA SER A 619 25.99 -18.22 -0.14
C SER A 619 25.60 -17.61 -1.47
N LEU A 620 25.48 -16.29 -1.49
CA LEU A 620 24.98 -15.49 -2.60
C LEU A 620 26.12 -14.68 -3.25
N GLU A 621 25.98 -14.46 -4.56
CA GLU A 621 26.77 -13.51 -5.34
C GLU A 621 25.88 -12.68 -6.26
N ASN A 622 26.31 -11.47 -6.60
CA ASN A 622 25.54 -10.53 -7.39
C ASN A 622 25.76 -10.70 -8.91
N THR A 623 25.48 -11.89 -9.46
CA THR A 623 25.68 -12.22 -10.88
C THR A 623 24.39 -12.43 -11.66
N GLY A 624 23.25 -12.55 -10.95
CA GLY A 624 21.95 -12.77 -11.58
C GLY A 624 21.46 -11.58 -12.41
N THR A 625 20.65 -11.89 -13.41
CA THR A 625 20.02 -10.90 -14.31
C THR A 625 18.52 -11.20 -14.46
N GLY A 626 17.78 -10.21 -14.92
CA GLY A 626 16.37 -10.38 -15.25
C GLY A 626 15.85 -9.23 -16.12
N TYR A 627 14.70 -9.43 -16.73
CA TYR A 627 14.02 -8.37 -17.48
C TYR A 627 12.50 -8.49 -17.41
N ASN A 628 11.84 -7.33 -17.43
CA ASN A 628 10.41 -7.21 -17.50
C ASN A 628 10.04 -6.25 -18.63
N TYR A 629 9.07 -6.58 -19.43
CA TYR A 629 8.50 -5.65 -20.41
C TYR A 629 7.01 -5.89 -20.54
N GLY A 630 6.29 -4.86 -20.95
CA GLY A 630 4.86 -4.99 -21.11
C GLY A 630 4.17 -3.77 -21.70
N LEU A 631 2.89 -3.95 -21.97
CA LEU A 631 1.97 -2.95 -22.46
C LEU A 631 0.80 -2.80 -21.49
N GLU A 632 0.54 -1.58 -21.09
CA GLU A 632 -0.51 -1.22 -20.14
C GLU A 632 -1.60 -0.39 -20.83
N LEU A 633 -2.84 -0.65 -20.45
CA LEU A 633 -4.01 0.12 -20.87
C LEU A 633 -4.87 0.44 -19.65
N THR A 634 -5.16 1.72 -19.45
CA THR A 634 -6.13 2.20 -18.47
C THR A 634 -7.22 2.97 -19.17
N VAL A 635 -8.47 2.59 -18.97
CA VAL A 635 -9.65 3.30 -19.43
C VAL A 635 -10.47 3.66 -18.20
N GLN A 636 -10.56 4.95 -17.90
CA GLN A 636 -11.17 5.41 -16.66
C GLN A 636 -12.23 6.48 -16.90
N LYS A 637 -13.34 6.32 -16.21
CA LYS A 637 -14.30 7.38 -15.98
C LYS A 637 -14.32 7.73 -14.51
N TYR A 638 -13.77 8.87 -14.17
CA TYR A 638 -13.82 9.39 -12.82
C TYR A 638 -15.27 9.60 -12.39
N PHE A 639 -15.51 9.48 -11.08
CA PHE A 639 -16.86 9.64 -10.54
C PHE A 639 -17.46 10.98 -10.96
N ASP A 640 -18.49 10.91 -11.82
CA ASP A 640 -19.27 12.02 -12.31
C ASP A 640 -20.71 11.55 -12.56
N LYS A 641 -21.71 12.40 -12.26
CA LYS A 641 -23.13 12.07 -12.39
C LYS A 641 -23.52 10.72 -11.77
N SER A 642 -22.96 10.45 -10.58
CA SER A 642 -23.23 9.25 -9.76
C SER A 642 -22.71 7.92 -10.33
N PHE A 643 -21.81 7.93 -11.31
CA PHE A 643 -21.25 6.75 -11.92
C PHE A 643 -19.74 6.87 -12.12
N PHE A 644 -19.02 5.78 -11.91
CA PHE A 644 -17.61 5.64 -12.27
C PHE A 644 -17.33 4.26 -12.84
N PHE A 645 -16.27 4.15 -13.63
CA PHE A 645 -15.67 2.87 -13.97
C PHE A 645 -14.16 3.01 -14.18
N LEU A 646 -13.46 1.92 -13.99
CA LEU A 646 -12.05 1.76 -14.28
C LEU A 646 -11.84 0.38 -14.92
N PHE A 647 -11.29 0.38 -16.11
CA PHE A 647 -10.68 -0.79 -16.72
C PHE A 647 -9.18 -0.61 -16.71
N SER A 648 -8.43 -1.58 -16.20
CA SER A 648 -6.98 -1.66 -16.30
C SER A 648 -6.59 -3.02 -16.86
N GLY A 649 -5.72 -3.04 -17.86
CA GLY A 649 -5.21 -4.25 -18.48
C GLY A 649 -3.71 -4.14 -18.70
N THR A 650 -2.99 -5.23 -18.50
CA THR A 650 -1.55 -5.32 -18.71
C THR A 650 -1.23 -6.66 -19.35
N LEU A 651 -0.45 -6.62 -20.41
CA LEU A 651 0.23 -7.78 -21.00
C LEU A 651 1.72 -7.63 -20.71
N TYR A 652 2.33 -8.65 -20.14
CA TYR A 652 3.74 -8.55 -19.76
C TYR A 652 4.46 -9.90 -19.79
N ASP A 653 5.78 -9.83 -19.86
CA ASP A 653 6.69 -10.96 -19.68
C ASP A 653 7.77 -10.58 -18.65
N SER A 654 8.10 -11.53 -17.79
CA SER A 654 9.07 -11.35 -16.70
C SER A 654 9.95 -12.58 -16.59
N LYS A 655 11.26 -12.42 -16.85
CA LYS A 655 12.22 -13.52 -16.86
C LYS A 655 13.49 -13.19 -16.09
N TYR A 656 14.18 -14.24 -15.68
CA TYR A 656 15.44 -14.13 -14.95
C TYR A 656 16.41 -15.26 -15.33
N THR A 657 17.67 -15.03 -15.03
CA THR A 657 18.73 -16.03 -15.14
C THR A 657 19.33 -16.27 -13.77
N GLY A 658 19.32 -17.52 -13.31
CA GLY A 658 19.97 -17.96 -12.08
C GLY A 658 21.48 -18.15 -12.25
N SER A 659 22.16 -18.68 -11.22
CA SER A 659 23.61 -18.94 -11.28
C SER A 659 23.99 -20.08 -12.23
N ASP A 660 23.04 -20.92 -12.61
CA ASP A 660 23.22 -21.97 -13.61
C ASP A 660 23.17 -21.46 -15.07
N GLY A 661 22.97 -20.15 -15.28
CA GLY A 661 22.90 -19.52 -16.58
C GLY A 661 21.64 -19.80 -17.41
N VAL A 662 20.62 -20.46 -16.82
CA VAL A 662 19.38 -20.83 -17.51
C VAL A 662 18.35 -19.74 -17.39
N LEU A 663 17.80 -19.28 -18.52
CA LEU A 663 16.73 -18.30 -18.57
C LEU A 663 15.38 -18.96 -18.22
N ARG A 664 14.68 -18.42 -17.22
CA ARG A 664 13.39 -18.93 -16.70
C ARG A 664 12.37 -17.83 -16.52
N ASN A 665 11.11 -18.20 -16.41
CA ASN A 665 10.08 -17.28 -15.93
C ASN A 665 10.30 -16.94 -14.47
N THR A 666 10.06 -15.67 -14.07
CA THR A 666 9.99 -15.33 -12.65
C THR A 666 8.74 -15.96 -12.01
N SER A 667 8.74 -16.15 -10.70
CA SER A 667 7.55 -16.59 -9.95
C SER A 667 6.34 -15.67 -10.11
N TYR A 668 6.58 -14.44 -10.59
CA TYR A 668 5.61 -13.38 -10.76
C TYR A 668 5.15 -13.18 -12.21
N ASN A 669 5.62 -14.04 -13.14
CA ASN A 669 5.24 -13.97 -14.54
C ASN A 669 3.87 -14.61 -14.81
N GLY A 670 2.80 -13.86 -14.53
CA GLY A 670 1.43 -14.26 -14.87
C GLY A 670 1.06 -14.01 -16.33
N SER A 671 1.91 -13.33 -17.09
CA SER A 671 1.72 -12.92 -18.49
C SER A 671 0.65 -11.85 -18.72
N TYR A 672 -0.42 -11.82 -17.97
CA TYR A 672 -1.44 -10.76 -18.04
C TYR A 672 -2.17 -10.55 -16.72
N VAL A 673 -2.73 -9.35 -16.56
CA VAL A 673 -3.71 -9.02 -15.53
C VAL A 673 -4.71 -8.01 -16.08
N ALA A 674 -5.99 -8.18 -15.75
CA ALA A 674 -7.04 -7.24 -16.10
C ALA A 674 -8.02 -7.05 -14.93
N ASN A 675 -8.39 -5.81 -14.67
CA ASN A 675 -9.40 -5.44 -13.69
C ASN A 675 -10.48 -4.59 -14.37
N LEU A 676 -11.73 -4.87 -14.05
CA LEU A 676 -12.88 -4.05 -14.42
C LEU A 676 -13.64 -3.69 -13.13
N LEU A 677 -13.65 -2.41 -12.82
CA LEU A 677 -14.42 -1.87 -11.70
C LEU A 677 -15.51 -0.94 -12.24
N ALA A 678 -16.70 -1.04 -11.70
CA ALA A 678 -17.78 -0.11 -11.99
C ALA A 678 -18.64 0.11 -10.75
N GLY A 679 -19.16 1.34 -10.59
CA GLY A 679 -20.05 1.62 -9.48
C GLY A 679 -20.98 2.79 -9.78
N LYS A 680 -22.17 2.72 -9.16
CA LYS A 680 -23.19 3.73 -9.26
C LYS A 680 -23.79 4.06 -7.91
N GLU A 681 -24.04 5.34 -7.69
CA GLU A 681 -24.76 5.84 -6.51
C GLU A 681 -26.16 6.29 -6.91
N PHE A 682 -27.16 5.87 -6.14
CA PHE A 682 -28.57 6.21 -6.29
C PHE A 682 -28.99 7.12 -5.12
N LYS A 683 -29.49 8.30 -5.44
CA LYS A 683 -30.07 9.20 -4.44
C LYS A 683 -31.46 8.69 -4.06
N LEU A 684 -31.64 8.30 -2.82
CA LEU A 684 -32.92 7.85 -2.26
C LEU A 684 -33.52 9.00 -1.40
N GLY A 685 -34.29 9.86 -2.05
CA GLY A 685 -34.76 11.09 -1.45
C GLY A 685 -33.65 12.13 -1.24
N LYS A 686 -33.83 13.03 -0.25
CA LYS A 686 -32.90 14.17 -0.03
C LYS A 686 -31.65 13.81 0.83
N ARG A 687 -31.66 12.68 1.56
CA ARG A 687 -30.68 12.38 2.60
C ARG A 687 -29.93 11.07 2.42
N ASN A 688 -30.47 10.16 1.64
CA ASN A 688 -29.92 8.81 1.52
C ASN A 688 -29.25 8.62 0.16
N ILE A 689 -28.15 7.87 0.20
CA ILE A 689 -27.40 7.47 -0.98
C ILE A 689 -27.17 5.96 -0.88
N LEU A 690 -27.65 5.22 -1.87
CA LEU A 690 -27.33 3.80 -2.04
C LEU A 690 -26.23 3.68 -3.09
N GLY A 691 -25.07 3.13 -2.70
CA GLY A 691 -23.96 2.82 -3.57
C GLY A 691 -23.93 1.33 -3.90
N ILE A 692 -23.76 0.99 -5.16
CA ILE A 692 -23.53 -0.37 -5.64
C ILE A 692 -22.30 -0.35 -6.53
N GLY A 693 -21.33 -1.21 -6.25
CA GLY A 693 -20.10 -1.35 -7.03
C GLY A 693 -19.72 -2.80 -7.23
N THR A 694 -19.14 -3.11 -8.37
CA THR A 694 -18.62 -4.43 -8.69
C THR A 694 -17.19 -4.33 -9.19
N LYS A 695 -16.42 -5.36 -8.95
CA LYS A 695 -15.06 -5.56 -9.47
C LYS A 695 -14.94 -6.97 -10.02
N VAL A 696 -14.34 -7.09 -11.20
CA VAL A 696 -13.91 -8.35 -11.79
C VAL A 696 -12.42 -8.28 -12.01
N THR A 697 -11.70 -9.28 -11.54
CA THR A 697 -10.25 -9.44 -11.74
C THR A 697 -9.98 -10.77 -12.42
N THR A 698 -9.20 -10.74 -13.49
CA THR A 698 -8.62 -11.94 -14.11
C THR A 698 -7.14 -11.74 -14.33
N ALA A 699 -6.36 -12.79 -14.13
CA ALA A 699 -4.91 -12.77 -14.31
C ALA A 699 -4.42 -14.16 -14.70
N GLY A 700 -3.30 -14.24 -15.38
CA GLY A 700 -2.66 -15.53 -15.58
C GLY A 700 -2.30 -16.21 -14.24
N GLY A 701 -2.37 -17.52 -14.20
CA GLY A 701 -2.08 -18.31 -13.02
C GLY A 701 -0.64 -18.14 -12.54
N LYS A 702 -0.39 -18.43 -11.28
CA LYS A 702 0.98 -18.39 -10.71
C LYS A 702 1.86 -19.46 -11.33
N ARG A 703 3.17 -19.16 -11.40
CA ARG A 703 4.18 -20.13 -11.85
C ARG A 703 4.59 -21.07 -10.73
N TYR A 704 4.93 -22.29 -11.08
CA TYR A 704 5.47 -23.30 -10.18
C TYR A 704 6.43 -24.25 -10.94
N GLY A 705 7.22 -25.00 -10.19
CA GLY A 705 8.16 -25.98 -10.74
C GLY A 705 7.60 -27.41 -10.75
N LEU A 706 8.25 -28.29 -11.53
CA LEU A 706 7.99 -29.72 -11.43
C LEU A 706 8.50 -30.25 -10.09
N VAL A 707 7.65 -30.90 -9.32
CA VAL A 707 8.01 -31.43 -7.99
C VAL A 707 9.01 -32.57 -8.13
N ASP A 708 10.07 -32.51 -7.35
CA ASP A 708 11.01 -33.64 -7.17
C ASP A 708 10.51 -34.51 -6.01
N LEU A 709 9.69 -35.52 -6.30
CA LEU A 709 9.08 -36.39 -5.29
C LEU A 709 10.11 -37.11 -4.41
N VAL A 710 11.28 -37.46 -4.95
CA VAL A 710 12.32 -38.16 -4.18
C VAL A 710 12.89 -37.23 -3.10
N LYS A 711 13.29 -36.02 -3.49
CA LYS A 711 13.78 -35.02 -2.53
C LYS A 711 12.69 -34.52 -1.59
N THR A 712 11.48 -34.29 -2.10
CA THR A 712 10.32 -33.88 -1.30
C THR A 712 10.02 -34.86 -0.16
N ASN A 713 10.08 -36.17 -0.42
CA ASN A 713 9.90 -37.19 0.61
C ASN A 713 11.09 -37.27 1.60
N ALA A 714 12.31 -37.11 1.10
CA ALA A 714 13.53 -37.15 1.94
C ALA A 714 13.61 -35.94 2.88
N GLU A 715 13.30 -34.75 2.38
CA GLU A 715 13.43 -33.51 3.14
C GLU A 715 12.14 -33.13 3.90
N LYS A 716 11.03 -33.85 3.67
CA LYS A 716 9.69 -33.56 4.22
C LYS A 716 9.24 -32.13 3.94
N ASP A 717 9.64 -31.59 2.81
CA ASP A 717 9.30 -30.26 2.31
C ASP A 717 9.12 -30.30 0.80
N LEU A 718 8.41 -29.31 0.24
CA LEU A 718 8.13 -29.25 -1.19
C LEU A 718 9.37 -28.79 -1.96
N ILE A 719 10.00 -29.73 -2.68
CA ILE A 719 11.20 -29.44 -3.48
C ILE A 719 10.86 -29.52 -4.96
N TYR A 720 11.20 -28.45 -5.69
CA TYR A 720 11.08 -28.41 -7.13
C TYR A 720 12.41 -28.78 -7.82
N ARG A 721 12.32 -29.36 -9.01
CA ARG A 721 13.51 -29.60 -9.87
C ARG A 721 14.00 -28.28 -10.44
N ASP A 722 15.28 -27.96 -10.26
CA ASP A 722 15.88 -26.73 -10.78
C ASP A 722 15.69 -26.55 -12.29
N SER A 723 15.84 -27.64 -13.08
CA SER A 723 15.66 -27.60 -14.52
C SER A 723 14.26 -27.17 -14.98
N MET A 724 13.26 -27.35 -14.16
CA MET A 724 11.83 -27.06 -14.45
C MET A 724 11.24 -26.04 -13.48
N PHE A 725 12.06 -25.24 -12.80
CA PHE A 725 11.61 -24.24 -11.85
C PHE A 725 10.86 -23.11 -12.58
N ASN A 726 9.63 -22.79 -12.13
CA ASN A 726 8.71 -21.79 -12.70
C ASN A 726 8.30 -22.04 -14.18
N GLU A 727 8.48 -23.24 -14.72
CA GLU A 727 8.07 -23.55 -16.10
C GLU A 727 6.59 -23.88 -16.20
N LEU A 728 6.02 -24.42 -15.15
CA LEU A 728 4.58 -24.75 -15.11
C LEU A 728 3.77 -23.55 -14.63
N GLN A 729 2.48 -23.55 -14.97
CA GLN A 729 1.55 -22.49 -14.60
C GLN A 729 0.21 -23.09 -14.17
N PHE A 730 -0.33 -22.61 -13.04
CA PHE A 730 -1.68 -22.93 -12.60
C PHE A 730 -2.72 -22.36 -13.57
N LYS A 731 -3.97 -22.80 -13.42
CA LYS A 731 -5.12 -22.22 -14.11
C LYS A 731 -5.21 -20.71 -13.79
N ASP A 732 -5.77 -19.97 -14.73
CA ASP A 732 -5.95 -18.54 -14.60
C ASP A 732 -6.78 -18.18 -13.37
N TYR A 733 -6.36 -17.10 -12.74
CA TYR A 733 -7.04 -16.50 -11.60
C TYR A 733 -8.28 -15.74 -12.06
N PHE A 734 -9.38 -15.95 -11.34
CA PHE A 734 -10.62 -15.20 -11.56
C PHE A 734 -11.31 -14.87 -10.24
N ARG A 735 -11.70 -13.62 -10.04
CA ARG A 735 -12.45 -13.19 -8.86
C ARG A 735 -13.45 -12.08 -9.21
N MET A 736 -14.63 -12.18 -8.61
CA MET A 736 -15.65 -11.15 -8.66
C MET A 736 -16.02 -10.69 -7.25
N ASP A 737 -16.00 -9.36 -7.04
CA ASP A 737 -16.36 -8.70 -5.79
C ASP A 737 -17.58 -7.80 -5.99
N LEU A 738 -18.44 -7.67 -4.97
CA LEU A 738 -19.61 -6.80 -4.97
C LEU A 738 -19.64 -5.99 -3.68
N LYS A 739 -19.79 -4.68 -3.80
CA LYS A 739 -19.94 -3.76 -2.67
C LYS A 739 -21.28 -3.07 -2.70
N ILE A 740 -21.99 -3.10 -1.58
CA ILE A 740 -23.24 -2.36 -1.35
C ILE A 740 -23.02 -1.44 -0.17
N SER A 741 -23.36 -0.16 -0.29
CA SER A 741 -23.25 0.80 0.79
C SER A 741 -24.50 1.67 0.85
N TRP A 742 -24.96 1.95 2.04
CA TRP A 742 -26.06 2.86 2.30
C TRP A 742 -25.59 3.97 3.23
N ARG A 743 -25.63 5.22 2.73
CA ARG A 743 -25.25 6.41 3.48
C ARG A 743 -26.47 7.27 3.76
N MET A 744 -26.63 7.66 5.01
CA MET A 744 -27.70 8.54 5.46
C MET A 744 -27.10 9.79 6.11
N ASN A 745 -27.41 10.96 5.57
CA ASN A 745 -27.03 12.25 6.11
C ASN A 745 -28.11 12.75 7.09
N ALA A 746 -27.88 12.64 8.39
CA ALA A 746 -28.70 13.21 9.44
C ALA A 746 -28.25 14.65 9.81
N LYS A 747 -28.90 15.37 10.71
CA LYS A 747 -28.69 16.82 10.96
C LYS A 747 -27.21 17.19 11.31
N ALA A 748 -26.53 16.35 12.10
CA ALA A 748 -25.15 16.59 12.54
C ALA A 748 -24.29 15.33 12.43
N MET A 749 -24.81 14.30 11.78
CA MET A 749 -24.19 12.98 11.68
C MET A 749 -24.35 12.43 10.27
N THR A 750 -23.40 11.62 9.86
CA THR A 750 -23.51 10.79 8.65
C THR A 750 -23.36 9.34 9.07
N HIS A 751 -24.35 8.52 8.80
CA HIS A 751 -24.32 7.08 9.02
C HIS A 751 -24.00 6.39 7.70
N GLU A 752 -23.21 5.33 7.74
CA GLU A 752 -22.92 4.51 6.58
C GLU A 752 -22.88 3.04 6.99
N ILE A 753 -23.67 2.22 6.30
CA ILE A 753 -23.65 0.76 6.41
C ILE A 753 -23.07 0.26 5.10
N GLY A 754 -22.08 -0.61 5.17
CA GLY A 754 -21.46 -1.23 4.00
C GLY A 754 -21.31 -2.72 4.12
N LEU A 755 -21.49 -3.39 3.00
CA LEU A 755 -21.26 -4.82 2.81
C LEU A 755 -20.40 -5.01 1.58
N ASP A 756 -19.21 -5.56 1.77
CA ASP A 756 -18.25 -5.87 0.71
C ASP A 756 -18.12 -7.40 0.60
N LEU A 757 -18.69 -7.96 -0.45
CA LEU A 757 -18.72 -9.41 -0.73
C LEU A 757 -17.54 -9.75 -1.64
N VAL A 758 -16.45 -10.21 -1.04
CA VAL A 758 -15.23 -10.58 -1.75
C VAL A 758 -15.36 -12.01 -2.27
N ASN A 759 -14.97 -12.23 -3.52
CA ASN A 759 -15.07 -13.53 -4.21
C ASN A 759 -16.49 -14.12 -4.14
N ILE A 760 -17.48 -13.35 -4.62
CA ILE A 760 -18.91 -13.73 -4.50
C ILE A 760 -19.25 -15.05 -5.20
N LEU A 761 -18.46 -15.46 -6.19
CA LEU A 761 -18.61 -16.74 -6.89
C LEU A 761 -17.92 -17.89 -6.18
N ASN A 762 -17.22 -17.64 -5.07
CA ASN A 762 -16.43 -18.63 -4.32
C ASN A 762 -15.46 -19.43 -5.21
N THR A 763 -14.83 -18.74 -6.18
CA THR A 763 -13.88 -19.35 -7.11
C THR A 763 -12.65 -19.87 -6.35
N LYS A 764 -12.31 -21.13 -6.57
CA LYS A 764 -11.14 -21.81 -5.98
C LYS A 764 -9.89 -21.49 -6.80
N ASN A 765 -9.27 -20.35 -6.57
CA ASN A 765 -8.02 -19.98 -7.21
C ASN A 765 -6.85 -20.70 -6.52
N LEU A 766 -5.96 -21.31 -7.29
CA LEU A 766 -4.79 -22.00 -6.74
C LEU A 766 -3.73 -20.98 -6.29
N LEU A 767 -3.18 -21.19 -5.10
CA LEU A 767 -2.12 -20.36 -4.53
C LEU A 767 -0.74 -20.99 -4.72
N SER A 768 -0.60 -22.23 -4.31
CA SER A 768 0.66 -22.99 -4.31
C SER A 768 0.40 -24.49 -4.12
N LEU A 769 1.44 -25.27 -4.31
CA LEU A 769 1.51 -26.63 -3.78
C LEU A 769 2.09 -26.62 -2.38
N ALA A 770 1.80 -27.64 -1.58
CA ALA A 770 2.38 -27.84 -0.26
C ALA A 770 2.69 -29.33 -0.03
N TYR A 771 3.73 -29.61 0.75
CA TYR A 771 3.97 -30.93 1.27
C TYR A 771 2.87 -31.27 2.28
N ALA A 772 2.17 -32.37 2.04
CA ALA A 772 1.05 -32.83 2.85
C ALA A 772 0.99 -34.37 2.84
N PRO A 773 1.85 -35.03 3.65
CA PRO A 773 1.86 -36.47 3.70
C PRO A 773 0.57 -37.00 4.35
N SER A 774 0.00 -38.06 3.79
CA SER A 774 -1.08 -38.77 4.46
C SER A 774 -0.51 -39.60 5.62
N LEU A 775 -1.26 -39.66 6.71
CA LEU A 775 -0.97 -40.56 7.81
C LEU A 775 -1.65 -41.94 7.60
N ASP A 776 -2.58 -42.08 6.66
CA ASP A 776 -3.26 -43.33 6.35
C ASP A 776 -2.34 -44.29 5.55
N PRO A 777 -1.96 -45.45 6.11
CA PRO A 777 -1.11 -46.41 5.41
C PRO A 777 -1.73 -46.93 4.09
N ALA A 778 -3.06 -46.99 3.97
CA ALA A 778 -3.74 -47.41 2.75
C ALA A 778 -3.55 -46.39 1.62
N VAL A 779 -3.51 -45.11 1.97
CA VAL A 779 -3.25 -44.01 1.04
C VAL A 779 -1.76 -43.98 0.67
N VAL A 780 -0.86 -44.06 1.66
CA VAL A 780 0.60 -44.01 1.46
C VAL A 780 1.10 -45.15 0.60
N ASN A 781 0.53 -46.35 0.73
CA ASN A 781 0.88 -47.53 -0.04
C ASN A 781 0.23 -47.57 -1.43
N SER A 782 -0.57 -46.56 -1.79
CA SER A 782 -1.15 -46.45 -3.14
C SER A 782 -0.05 -46.19 -4.18
N PRO A 783 -0.07 -46.87 -5.36
CA PRO A 783 0.95 -46.75 -6.40
C PRO A 783 1.12 -45.31 -6.95
N ASN A 784 0.07 -44.48 -6.81
CA ASN A 784 0.04 -43.11 -7.31
C ASN A 784 0.10 -42.07 -6.20
N TYR A 785 0.45 -42.49 -4.98
CA TYR A 785 0.54 -41.55 -3.86
C TYR A 785 1.61 -40.50 -4.07
N GLN A 786 1.21 -39.24 -3.87
CA GLN A 786 2.11 -38.06 -3.85
C GLN A 786 1.78 -37.28 -2.59
N PRO A 787 2.79 -36.97 -1.74
CA PRO A 787 2.60 -36.21 -0.52
C PRO A 787 2.49 -34.68 -0.82
N VAL A 788 1.67 -34.36 -1.80
CA VAL A 788 1.51 -32.98 -2.30
C VAL A 788 0.04 -32.63 -2.37
N SER A 789 -0.33 -31.50 -1.81
CA SER A 789 -1.67 -30.94 -1.88
C SER A 789 -1.68 -29.55 -2.50
N GLU A 790 -2.81 -29.19 -3.11
CA GLU A 790 -3.06 -27.86 -3.64
C GLU A 790 -3.58 -26.94 -2.54
N LYS A 791 -2.90 -25.80 -2.31
CA LYS A 791 -3.43 -24.72 -1.47
C LYS A 791 -4.19 -23.72 -2.33
N THR A 792 -5.44 -23.43 -1.94
CA THR A 792 -6.29 -22.44 -2.61
C THR A 792 -6.23 -21.09 -1.89
N GLN A 793 -6.47 -20.02 -2.63
CA GLN A 793 -6.64 -18.68 -2.08
C GLN A 793 -7.97 -18.58 -1.31
N LEU A 794 -8.19 -17.42 -0.66
CA LEU A 794 -9.41 -17.16 0.11
C LEU A 794 -10.67 -17.33 -0.76
N GLY A 795 -11.61 -18.10 -0.26
CA GLY A 795 -12.94 -18.24 -0.83
C GLY A 795 -13.82 -17.01 -0.60
N PHE A 796 -15.12 -17.23 -0.59
CA PHE A 796 -16.10 -16.16 -0.31
C PHE A 796 -15.90 -15.54 1.08
N LEU A 797 -15.78 -14.20 1.13
CA LEU A 797 -15.61 -13.45 2.36
C LEU A 797 -16.56 -12.24 2.41
N PRO A 798 -17.59 -12.26 3.27
CA PRO A 798 -18.48 -11.12 3.49
C PRO A 798 -17.86 -10.18 4.53
N ILE A 799 -17.58 -8.94 4.15
CA ILE A 799 -17.05 -7.90 5.03
C ILE A 799 -18.11 -6.84 5.22
N PHE A 800 -18.63 -6.71 6.43
CA PHE A 800 -19.57 -5.67 6.75
C PHE A 800 -18.95 -4.62 7.68
N TYR A 801 -19.48 -3.40 7.62
CA TYR A 801 -19.17 -2.33 8.56
C TYR A 801 -20.37 -1.39 8.76
N TYR A 802 -20.41 -0.79 9.95
CA TYR A 802 -21.22 0.36 10.25
C TYR A 802 -20.30 1.50 10.69
N LYS A 803 -20.42 2.65 10.03
CA LYS A 803 -19.63 3.85 10.31
C LYS A 803 -20.55 5.02 10.65
N ILE A 804 -20.15 5.82 11.63
CA ILE A 804 -20.80 7.06 12.01
C ILE A 804 -19.76 8.19 12.05
N ASP A 805 -20.01 9.25 11.30
CA ASP A 805 -19.28 10.51 11.37
C ASP A 805 -20.15 11.55 12.08
N PHE A 806 -19.60 12.24 13.08
CA PHE A 806 -20.35 13.25 13.82
C PHE A 806 -19.44 14.36 14.33
N ARG A 807 -20.04 15.51 14.61
CA ARG A 807 -19.38 16.68 15.17
C ARG A 807 -19.89 16.97 16.60
N ALA A 808 -18.99 17.48 17.46
CA ALA A 808 -19.42 17.99 18.76
C ALA A 808 -20.43 19.14 18.59
N GLY A 809 -21.49 19.12 19.36
CA GLY A 809 -22.53 20.17 19.37
C GLY A 809 -21.90 21.51 19.79
N GLY A 810 -21.85 22.48 18.89
CA GLY A 810 -21.45 23.87 19.15
C GLY A 810 -21.85 24.74 17.95
N LYS A 811 -22.32 25.98 18.20
CA LYS A 811 -22.53 26.95 17.12
C LYS A 811 -21.20 27.17 16.40
N PRO A 812 -21.19 27.34 15.07
CA PRO A 812 -19.99 27.82 14.39
C PRO A 812 -19.55 29.15 15.00
N ARG A 813 -18.32 29.27 15.38
CA ARG A 813 -17.70 30.52 15.81
C ARG A 813 -17.30 31.38 14.63
#